data_3595edebfc76480541725a22df94dc69
#
_entry.id   3595edebfc76480541725a22df94dc69
#
_cell.length_a   1.000
_cell.length_b   1.000
_cell.length_c   1.000
_cell.angle_alpha   90.00
_cell.angle_beta   90.00
_cell.angle_gamma   90.00
#
_symmetry.space_group_name_H-M   'P 1'
#
loop_
_entity.id
_entity.type
_entity.pdbx_description
1 polymer ?
#
loop_
_entity_poly.entity_id
_entity_poly.type
_entity_poly.pdbx_seq_one_letter_code
_entity_poly.pdbx_strand_id
1 'polypeptide(L)'
;MIVAPRRRARLLAAVLVTLLLPALSLAQEPVLPGGQTQQEAAVHAWKTGYAKRMSEERLEHKERFEQRQAKLREQARKLKRSGQSTLRSSGQSARPARPEDLESTFNDPQTRPRPWRDVGRFAITPPSNRLINNRTGDDVAAGQSETSIVAFGDHLVAAWNDGQGFVTGGDSQGWATSLDGGLTWTDQGDFPSPGGVPNFVWTSDPVLAVNEKTGAFYFSALCEFSASGAPQSGVAVVKGRWSGSTVAWGVPVITHSGDWFADFHDKQWLVADSVSHRVFLTYSRFPNGFSLIEFQWADSALSSFSAPQRISLNTSTENGWVQGSRPVVDGDGRLYVVYYLIGQGEADFYRVLRSTNSGVSFSAPATAVTLFTNFGTGAPAFNRPLGVHFPGVAVDRSHGPNRGRLYLTWSESINWLDDIGGLGGAGNKSEVEPNNNALNATPATLDQTLRGNITAVSDVDMFALPLIGGQHLIAAADSTAFGNELTLRLLAGDGVSRLTFTTFDASVNPPSGAPSGWMFTAPVTGAYYLEVRSRTGTGGYRLQTTLADQAGERGRDQRDVFVGSSPDGLTWSNPERVNEEPPGFDNWLPELAVAPDGGLYSAWYDFHDAAPATNGGQSHVYLARSGDGGATWTTLGAVTDTLSTWTGVPSNIEPNQGDYISLFANNAFVWPCWTDTRRGNPDVFAGRVPLIPNGAQVSFETVRLSNKQVSIDWSTQPADTLTMRLYRSTDNGAFAYRDVVQFDAAGLLTHTDTTVTPGHGYTYRLGRFVSGVEIFYGQVSVFVSSSFPLSISRPDPYPVTTTSFLVNISLATNEPAELVLYDIAGRALERQAVNLGMGPHTVTFKVDSGLGQGLYFLRLKQAGRDTATRVHFVR
;
A
#
# COMPACT_ATOMS: atom_id res chain seq x y z
N MET A 1 -1.57 5.54 15.78
CA MET A 1 -0.36 6.13 16.37
C MET A 1 0.77 5.17 16.05
N ILE A 2 1.61 5.57 15.14
CA ILE A 2 2.56 4.72 14.44
C ILE A 2 3.92 4.92 15.09
N VAL A 3 4.76 3.93 15.13
CA VAL A 3 6.15 3.77 15.60
C VAL A 3 6.82 4.93 16.35
N ALA A 4 6.64 6.14 15.89
CA ALA A 4 7.28 7.31 16.47
C ALA A 4 7.12 7.46 18.01
N PRO A 5 5.98 7.12 18.65
CA PRO A 5 5.86 7.28 20.08
C PRO A 5 6.79 6.42 20.94
N ARG A 6 7.06 5.17 20.56
CA ARG A 6 7.92 4.30 21.40
C ARG A 6 9.41 4.63 21.30
N ARG A 7 9.92 4.89 20.10
CA ARG A 7 11.33 5.33 20.00
C ARG A 7 11.53 6.72 20.58
N ARG A 8 10.58 7.66 20.36
CA ARG A 8 10.63 8.97 21.02
C ARG A 8 10.45 8.86 22.54
N ALA A 9 9.56 7.98 23.00
CA ALA A 9 9.41 7.73 24.43
C ALA A 9 10.63 7.02 25.02
N ARG A 10 11.31 6.11 24.30
CA ARG A 10 12.56 5.49 24.75
C ARG A 10 13.72 6.49 24.74
N LEU A 11 13.83 7.37 23.75
CA LEU A 11 14.81 8.46 23.78
C LEU A 11 14.52 9.50 24.89
N LEU A 12 13.27 9.87 25.08
CA LEU A 12 12.85 10.75 26.17
C LEU A 12 12.94 10.05 27.54
N ALA A 13 12.61 8.77 27.64
CA ALA A 13 12.81 7.99 28.85
C ALA A 13 14.32 7.78 29.14
N ALA A 14 15.14 7.54 28.15
CA ALA A 14 16.60 7.48 28.35
C ALA A 14 17.17 8.82 28.83
N VAL A 15 16.70 9.94 28.30
CA VAL A 15 17.12 11.28 28.74
C VAL A 15 16.54 11.64 30.11
N LEU A 16 15.28 11.25 30.44
CA LEU A 16 14.69 11.48 31.77
C LEU A 16 15.24 10.52 32.83
N VAL A 17 15.50 9.25 32.47
CA VAL A 17 16.05 8.26 33.41
C VAL A 17 17.51 8.55 33.74
N THR A 18 18.28 9.15 32.83
CA THR A 18 19.67 9.58 33.15
C THR A 18 19.69 10.74 34.13
N LEU A 19 18.58 11.43 34.35
CA LEU A 19 18.51 12.56 35.31
C LEU A 19 17.86 12.20 36.66
N LEU A 20 17.28 11.01 36.85
CA LEU A 20 16.45 10.77 38.07
C LEU A 20 16.61 9.42 38.79
N LEU A 21 17.40 8.44 38.32
CA LEU A 21 17.58 7.18 39.08
C LEU A 21 19.00 6.58 38.87
N PRO A 22 19.69 6.21 39.93
CA PRO A 22 20.87 5.30 39.84
C PRO A 22 20.37 3.84 39.83
N ALA A 23 20.85 3.06 38.87
CA ALA A 23 20.91 1.61 38.83
C ALA A 23 19.61 0.84 38.60
N LEU A 24 19.20 0.72 37.34
CA LEU A 24 18.65 -0.51 36.78
C LEU A 24 19.49 -0.88 35.57
N SER A 25 20.22 -1.97 35.64
CA SER A 25 21.02 -2.49 34.52
C SER A 25 20.08 -2.97 33.42
N LEU A 26 19.85 -2.15 32.41
CA LEU A 26 19.33 -2.59 31.13
C LEU A 26 20.43 -3.48 30.51
N ALA A 27 20.07 -4.68 30.09
CA ALA A 27 20.95 -5.50 29.29
C ALA A 27 21.33 -4.70 28.04
N GLN A 28 22.57 -4.28 27.97
CA GLN A 28 23.11 -3.62 26.78
C GLN A 28 23.17 -4.65 25.66
N GLU A 29 22.68 -4.28 24.49
CA GLU A 29 22.95 -5.05 23.28
C GLU A 29 24.46 -5.29 23.13
N PRO A 30 24.87 -6.47 22.63
CA PRO A 30 26.28 -6.75 22.40
C PRO A 30 26.85 -5.73 21.39
N VAL A 31 27.80 -4.92 21.87
CA VAL A 31 28.50 -3.94 21.04
C VAL A 31 29.65 -4.64 20.32
N LEU A 32 29.68 -4.52 19.00
CA LEU A 32 30.75 -5.07 18.15
C LEU A 32 32.09 -4.31 18.39
N PRO A 33 33.23 -4.93 18.05
CA PRO A 33 34.53 -4.22 18.07
C PRO A 33 34.44 -2.96 17.18
N GLY A 34 34.51 -1.78 17.79
CA GLY A 34 34.33 -0.49 17.11
C GLY A 34 33.18 0.37 17.64
N GLY A 35 32.41 -0.13 18.62
CA GLY A 35 31.41 0.66 19.34
C GLY A 35 30.03 0.70 18.68
N GLN A 36 29.79 -0.07 17.61
CA GLN A 36 28.48 -0.16 16.90
C GLN A 36 27.66 -1.32 17.42
N THR A 37 26.36 -1.13 17.50
CA THR A 37 25.42 -2.22 17.72
C THR A 37 25.33 -3.13 16.49
N GLN A 38 24.86 -4.38 16.63
CA GLN A 38 24.63 -5.29 15.48
C GLN A 38 23.67 -4.67 14.47
N GLN A 39 22.68 -3.92 14.93
CA GLN A 39 21.71 -3.24 14.10
C GLN A 39 22.32 -2.09 13.30
N GLU A 40 23.15 -1.26 13.93
CA GLU A 40 23.89 -0.18 13.24
C GLU A 40 24.86 -0.75 12.20
N ALA A 41 25.52 -1.86 12.49
CA ALA A 41 26.41 -2.53 11.55
C ALA A 41 25.67 -3.09 10.34
N ALA A 42 24.47 -3.65 10.56
CA ALA A 42 23.61 -4.16 9.48
C ALA A 42 23.07 -3.04 8.60
N VAL A 43 22.57 -1.96 9.19
CA VAL A 43 22.12 -0.77 8.45
C VAL A 43 23.27 -0.14 7.68
N HIS A 44 24.47 -0.07 8.27
CA HIS A 44 25.65 0.44 7.58
C HIS A 44 26.08 -0.45 6.41
N ALA A 45 26.12 -1.78 6.59
CA ALA A 45 26.47 -2.73 5.53
C ALA A 45 25.46 -2.63 4.37
N TRP A 46 24.19 -2.48 4.71
CA TRP A 46 23.13 -2.32 3.73
C TRP A 46 23.23 -0.98 2.96
N LYS A 47 23.43 0.16 3.65
CA LYS A 47 23.64 1.47 3.01
C LYS A 47 24.89 1.50 2.13
N THR A 48 25.94 0.79 2.54
CA THR A 48 27.14 0.59 1.71
C THR A 48 26.82 -0.24 0.47
N GLY A 49 25.97 -1.27 0.60
CA GLY A 49 25.44 -2.05 -0.50
C GLY A 49 24.63 -1.21 -1.49
N TYR A 50 23.78 -0.30 -0.99
CA TYR A 50 23.03 0.64 -1.83
C TYR A 50 23.95 1.59 -2.59
N ALA A 51 24.90 2.24 -1.92
CA ALA A 51 25.85 3.12 -2.60
C ALA A 51 26.65 2.38 -3.68
N LYS A 52 26.99 1.10 -3.43
CA LYS A 52 27.62 0.23 -4.41
C LYS A 52 26.67 -0.04 -5.60
N ARG A 53 25.39 -0.34 -5.32
CA ARG A 53 24.38 -0.59 -6.37
C ARG A 53 24.17 0.63 -7.26
N MET A 54 24.03 1.82 -6.70
CA MET A 54 23.93 3.06 -7.47
C MET A 54 25.17 3.29 -8.34
N SER A 55 26.35 2.86 -7.89
CA SER A 55 27.56 2.86 -8.71
C SER A 55 27.53 1.82 -9.81
N GLU A 56 26.93 0.66 -9.56
CA GLU A 56 26.75 -0.43 -10.55
C GLU A 56 25.73 -0.04 -11.60
N GLU A 57 24.59 0.53 -11.26
CA GLU A 57 23.59 1.07 -12.20
C GLU A 57 24.22 2.09 -13.13
N ARG A 58 25.01 2.99 -12.59
CA ARG A 58 25.77 3.94 -13.40
C ARG A 58 26.73 3.27 -14.36
N LEU A 59 27.35 2.16 -13.95
CA LEU A 59 28.24 1.37 -14.79
C LEU A 59 27.47 0.64 -15.91
N GLU A 60 26.30 0.08 -15.60
CA GLU A 60 25.41 -0.55 -16.56
C GLU A 60 24.89 0.44 -17.61
N HIS A 61 24.47 1.63 -17.17
CA HIS A 61 24.09 2.72 -18.08
C HIS A 61 25.25 3.10 -19.01
N LYS A 62 26.47 3.15 -18.48
CA LYS A 62 27.67 3.37 -19.27
C LYS A 62 27.87 2.28 -20.33
N GLU A 63 27.76 1.02 -19.94
CA GLU A 63 27.93 -0.10 -20.86
C GLU A 63 26.86 -0.11 -21.97
N ARG A 64 25.60 0.17 -21.62
CA ARG A 64 24.49 0.35 -22.56
C ARG A 64 24.75 1.50 -23.53
N PHE A 65 25.25 2.63 -23.06
CA PHE A 65 25.65 3.74 -23.89
C PHE A 65 26.76 3.36 -24.88
N GLU A 66 27.84 2.70 -24.41
CA GLU A 66 28.93 2.25 -25.26
C GLU A 66 28.46 1.23 -26.33
N GLN A 67 27.58 0.30 -25.97
CA GLN A 67 26.96 -0.63 -26.88
C GLN A 67 26.11 0.08 -27.94
N ARG A 68 25.32 1.09 -27.54
CA ARG A 68 24.53 1.92 -28.43
C ARG A 68 25.44 2.65 -29.42
N GLN A 69 26.48 3.30 -28.94
CA GLN A 69 27.47 4.00 -29.79
C GLN A 69 28.16 3.06 -30.77
N ALA A 70 28.46 1.83 -30.35
CA ALA A 70 29.04 0.81 -31.24
C ALA A 70 28.05 0.39 -32.33
N LYS A 71 26.76 0.18 -31.99
CA LYS A 71 25.71 -0.14 -32.97
C LYS A 71 25.50 0.99 -33.99
N LEU A 72 25.44 2.23 -33.54
CA LEU A 72 25.30 3.42 -34.39
C LEU A 72 26.50 3.56 -35.35
N ARG A 73 27.72 3.33 -34.85
CA ARG A 73 28.94 3.32 -35.69
C ARG A 73 28.90 2.21 -36.73
N GLU A 74 28.41 1.04 -36.39
CA GLU A 74 28.27 -0.08 -37.32
C GLU A 74 27.17 0.20 -38.36
N GLN A 75 26.03 0.72 -37.97
CA GLN A 75 24.96 1.18 -38.85
C GLN A 75 25.46 2.27 -39.83
N ALA A 76 26.16 3.26 -39.32
CA ALA A 76 26.78 4.29 -40.17
C ALA A 76 27.82 3.71 -41.16
N ARG A 77 28.59 2.68 -40.73
CA ARG A 77 29.50 1.95 -41.62
C ARG A 77 28.77 1.13 -42.69
N LYS A 78 27.64 0.49 -42.33
CA LYS A 78 26.77 -0.27 -43.23
C LYS A 78 26.12 0.67 -44.26
N LEU A 79 25.60 1.81 -43.83
CA LEU A 79 25.03 2.87 -44.69
C LEU A 79 26.07 3.44 -45.67
N LYS A 80 27.29 3.70 -45.18
CA LYS A 80 28.40 4.12 -46.06
C LYS A 80 28.82 3.07 -47.09
N ARG A 81 28.69 1.76 -46.76
CA ARG A 81 29.04 0.66 -47.68
C ARG A 81 27.95 0.33 -48.69
N SER A 82 26.67 0.62 -48.37
CA SER A 82 25.52 0.26 -49.19
C SER A 82 25.12 1.33 -50.24
N GLY A 83 25.66 2.54 -50.15
CA GLY A 83 25.37 3.62 -51.15
C GLY A 83 23.88 3.97 -51.27
N GLN A 84 23.02 3.56 -50.31
CA GLN A 84 21.60 3.78 -50.37
C GLN A 84 21.15 4.72 -49.23
N SER A 85 20.63 5.90 -49.61
CA SER A 85 19.75 6.68 -48.77
C SER A 85 18.33 6.17 -49.00
N THR A 86 17.62 6.01 -47.90
CA THR A 86 16.18 5.80 -47.72
C THR A 86 15.77 4.43 -47.17
N LEU A 87 15.11 4.56 -46.03
CA LEU A 87 14.39 3.55 -45.28
C LEU A 87 13.23 2.93 -46.08
N ARG A 88 13.09 1.63 -46.01
CA ARG A 88 11.79 0.96 -45.95
C ARG A 88 11.90 -0.37 -45.23
N SER A 89 10.95 -0.54 -44.31
CA SER A 89 10.68 -1.72 -43.51
C SER A 89 10.20 -2.91 -44.35
N SER A 90 10.61 -4.11 -44.04
CA SER A 90 9.83 -5.30 -44.34
C SER A 90 10.07 -6.36 -43.27
N GLY A 91 8.97 -6.68 -42.56
CA GLY A 91 8.95 -7.73 -41.58
C GLY A 91 8.78 -9.11 -42.20
N GLN A 92 9.25 -10.11 -41.50
CA GLN A 92 8.68 -11.47 -41.53
C GLN A 92 8.93 -12.14 -40.19
N SER A 93 7.84 -12.63 -39.62
CA SER A 93 7.72 -13.23 -38.29
C SER A 93 8.14 -14.69 -38.30
N ALA A 94 8.94 -15.09 -37.35
CA ALA A 94 9.03 -16.48 -36.89
C ALA A 94 8.16 -16.61 -35.62
N ARG A 95 7.30 -17.62 -35.62
CA ARG A 95 6.30 -17.92 -34.60
C ARG A 95 6.98 -18.54 -33.37
N PRO A 96 6.78 -18.06 -32.18
CA PRO A 96 7.31 -18.69 -30.98
C PRO A 96 6.47 -19.89 -30.54
N ALA A 97 7.10 -20.80 -29.79
CA ALA A 97 6.51 -21.98 -29.20
C ALA A 97 5.50 -21.60 -28.09
N ARG A 98 4.46 -22.41 -27.95
CA ARG A 98 3.38 -22.21 -27.03
C ARG A 98 3.77 -22.44 -25.56
N PRO A 99 3.15 -21.69 -24.62
CA PRO A 99 3.43 -21.82 -23.18
C PRO A 99 2.75 -23.02 -22.48
N GLU A 100 2.45 -24.10 -23.17
CA GLU A 100 1.66 -25.21 -22.61
C GLU A 100 2.47 -26.22 -21.79
N ASP A 101 3.78 -26.08 -21.68
CA ASP A 101 4.64 -27.10 -21.03
C ASP A 101 5.09 -26.75 -19.59
N LEU A 102 4.55 -25.70 -18.95
CA LEU A 102 4.91 -25.31 -17.57
C LEU A 102 3.75 -25.38 -16.56
N GLU A 103 2.64 -26.00 -16.91
CA GLU A 103 1.43 -26.04 -16.08
C GLU A 103 1.29 -27.31 -15.21
N SER A 104 2.29 -27.90 -14.64
CA SER A 104 2.02 -29.20 -13.98
C SER A 104 2.19 -29.28 -12.47
N THR A 105 2.47 -28.21 -11.71
CA THR A 105 2.68 -28.40 -10.26
C THR A 105 1.97 -27.44 -9.30
N PHE A 106 1.16 -26.49 -9.74
CA PHE A 106 0.59 -25.47 -8.83
C PHE A 106 -0.93 -25.37 -8.80
N ASN A 107 -1.68 -26.31 -9.33
CA ASN A 107 -3.14 -26.32 -9.30
C ASN A 107 -3.69 -27.28 -8.23
N ASP A 108 -3.46 -26.99 -6.94
CA ASP A 108 -4.27 -27.59 -5.88
C ASP A 108 -5.47 -26.67 -5.58
N PRO A 109 -6.72 -27.07 -5.91
CA PRO A 109 -7.91 -26.25 -5.65
C PRO A 109 -8.17 -26.01 -4.16
N GLN A 110 -7.53 -26.77 -3.26
CA GLN A 110 -7.69 -26.64 -1.80
C GLN A 110 -6.83 -25.51 -1.21
N THR A 111 -5.84 -25.01 -1.94
CA THR A 111 -4.94 -23.96 -1.46
C THR A 111 -5.31 -22.56 -1.92
N ARG A 112 -6.42 -22.35 -2.65
CA ARG A 112 -6.88 -21.02 -2.97
C ARG A 112 -7.32 -20.29 -1.70
N PRO A 113 -6.65 -19.17 -1.29
CA PRO A 113 -7.13 -18.36 -0.20
C PRO A 113 -8.54 -17.87 -0.55
N ARG A 114 -9.48 -18.05 0.35
CA ARG A 114 -10.69 -17.24 0.28
C ARG A 114 -10.25 -15.80 0.53
N PRO A 115 -10.64 -14.85 -0.32
CA PRO A 115 -10.25 -13.46 -0.10
C PRO A 115 -10.65 -13.04 1.31
N TRP A 116 -9.75 -12.33 2.00
CA TRP A 116 -10.06 -11.67 3.27
C TRP A 116 -11.36 -10.89 3.11
N ARG A 117 -12.32 -11.10 3.98
CA ARG A 117 -13.60 -10.39 3.92
C ARG A 117 -13.47 -9.13 4.74
N ASP A 118 -13.24 -8.00 4.07
CA ASP A 118 -13.28 -6.72 4.72
C ASP A 118 -14.69 -6.34 5.15
N VAL A 119 -14.76 -5.82 6.35
CA VAL A 119 -15.94 -5.17 6.86
C VAL A 119 -15.76 -3.68 6.56
N GLY A 120 -16.45 -3.15 5.58
CA GLY A 120 -16.49 -1.70 5.34
C GLY A 120 -15.82 -1.14 4.07
N ARG A 121 -15.44 -1.96 3.09
CA ARG A 121 -14.87 -1.43 1.85
C ARG A 121 -15.91 -0.75 0.96
N PHE A 122 -15.57 0.44 0.46
CA PHE A 122 -16.13 0.93 -0.80
C PHE A 122 -15.58 0.04 -1.92
N ALA A 123 -16.44 -0.43 -2.81
CA ALA A 123 -15.98 -1.16 -3.98
C ALA A 123 -16.42 -0.41 -5.22
N ILE A 124 -15.51 0.21 -5.92
CA ILE A 124 -15.75 0.57 -7.32
C ILE A 124 -15.83 -0.73 -8.13
N THR A 125 -16.69 -0.77 -9.15
CA THR A 125 -16.49 -1.76 -10.20
C THR A 125 -15.20 -1.37 -10.91
N PRO A 126 -14.21 -2.27 -11.05
CA PRO A 126 -12.98 -1.94 -11.75
C PRO A 126 -13.30 -1.29 -13.10
N PRO A 127 -12.76 -0.11 -13.43
CA PRO A 127 -12.96 0.51 -14.72
C PRO A 127 -12.41 -0.42 -15.81
N SER A 128 -12.95 -0.34 -17.02
CA SER A 128 -12.31 -1.02 -18.16
C SER A 128 -10.90 -0.47 -18.33
N ASN A 129 -9.90 -1.29 -18.10
CA ASN A 129 -8.52 -0.90 -18.26
C ASN A 129 -8.17 -0.75 -19.76
N ARG A 130 -7.42 0.26 -20.08
CA ARG A 130 -7.00 0.55 -21.46
C ARG A 130 -5.50 0.35 -21.59
N LEU A 131 -5.11 -0.52 -22.53
CA LEU A 131 -3.72 -0.60 -22.98
C LEU A 131 -3.40 0.69 -23.73
N ILE A 132 -2.29 1.32 -23.39
CA ILE A 132 -1.88 2.62 -23.94
C ILE A 132 -0.79 2.45 -25.01
N ASN A 133 0.22 1.60 -24.75
CA ASN A 133 1.34 1.38 -25.64
C ASN A 133 1.02 0.33 -26.74
N ASN A 134 1.73 0.42 -27.87
CA ASN A 134 1.65 -0.52 -28.97
C ASN A 134 2.99 -1.26 -29.14
N ARG A 135 3.02 -2.54 -28.84
CA ARG A 135 4.21 -3.38 -28.91
C ARG A 135 4.47 -4.01 -30.29
N THR A 136 3.83 -3.52 -31.33
CA THR A 136 4.03 -4.11 -32.66
C THR A 136 5.46 -3.90 -33.18
N GLY A 137 6.24 -4.95 -33.18
CA GLY A 137 7.65 -4.94 -33.61
C GLY A 137 8.66 -4.88 -32.45
N ASP A 138 8.22 -4.83 -31.20
CA ASP A 138 9.10 -4.83 -30.04
C ASP A 138 9.72 -6.20 -29.79
N ASP A 139 10.89 -6.18 -29.17
CA ASP A 139 11.52 -7.37 -28.60
C ASP A 139 10.65 -7.95 -27.47
N VAL A 140 10.71 -9.25 -27.29
CA VAL A 140 9.92 -9.93 -26.25
C VAL A 140 10.26 -9.43 -24.85
N ALA A 141 11.50 -9.00 -24.62
CA ALA A 141 11.93 -8.47 -23.32
C ALA A 141 11.82 -6.94 -23.20
N ALA A 142 11.39 -6.22 -24.25
CA ALA A 142 11.20 -4.78 -24.18
C ALA A 142 10.09 -4.43 -23.19
N GLY A 143 10.41 -4.07 -21.95
CA GLY A 143 9.46 -3.67 -20.92
C GLY A 143 9.01 -2.22 -21.09
N GLN A 144 7.81 -1.90 -20.60
CA GLN A 144 7.25 -0.54 -20.57
C GLN A 144 6.99 -0.19 -19.10
N SER A 145 7.61 0.87 -18.56
CA SER A 145 7.50 1.18 -17.11
C SER A 145 7.62 2.67 -16.81
N GLU A 146 7.50 3.02 -15.51
CA GLU A 146 7.62 4.40 -15.01
C GLU A 146 6.68 5.37 -15.72
N THR A 147 5.39 5.20 -15.45
CA THR A 147 4.34 5.91 -16.17
C THR A 147 4.17 7.34 -15.68
N SER A 148 3.80 8.25 -16.60
CA SER A 148 3.36 9.61 -16.28
C SER A 148 2.09 9.94 -17.05
N ILE A 149 1.09 10.56 -16.41
CA ILE A 149 -0.18 10.94 -17.05
C ILE A 149 -0.63 12.32 -16.59
N VAL A 150 -1.14 13.12 -17.53
CA VAL A 150 -1.79 14.41 -17.25
C VAL A 150 -2.99 14.62 -18.17
N ALA A 151 -3.93 15.48 -17.74
CA ALA A 151 -5.12 15.79 -18.52
C ALA A 151 -5.38 17.31 -18.57
N PHE A 152 -5.93 17.78 -19.69
CA PHE A 152 -6.56 19.09 -19.83
C PHE A 152 -7.95 18.92 -20.44
N GLY A 153 -8.99 18.99 -19.61
CA GLY A 153 -10.33 18.55 -19.98
C GLY A 153 -10.36 17.05 -20.27
N ASP A 154 -10.88 16.67 -21.45
CA ASP A 154 -10.91 15.30 -21.95
C ASP A 154 -9.68 14.88 -22.76
N HIS A 155 -8.73 15.79 -22.92
CA HIS A 155 -7.47 15.54 -23.61
C HIS A 155 -6.41 15.05 -22.64
N LEU A 156 -5.96 13.80 -22.79
CA LEU A 156 -4.93 13.19 -21.96
C LEU A 156 -3.65 12.91 -22.75
N VAL A 157 -2.54 13.05 -22.05
CA VAL A 157 -1.22 12.60 -22.50
C VAL A 157 -0.66 11.67 -21.46
N ALA A 158 -0.14 10.52 -21.90
CA ALA A 158 0.63 9.59 -21.07
C ALA A 158 2.01 9.35 -21.70
N ALA A 159 3.00 9.11 -20.88
CA ALA A 159 4.37 8.78 -21.27
C ALA A 159 4.94 7.66 -20.39
N TRP A 160 5.94 6.95 -20.89
CA TRP A 160 6.56 5.81 -20.20
C TRP A 160 7.98 5.55 -20.71
N ASN A 161 8.76 4.82 -19.93
CA ASN A 161 10.01 4.21 -20.41
C ASN A 161 9.70 3.11 -21.42
N ASP A 162 10.26 3.19 -22.61
CA ASP A 162 10.14 2.20 -23.68
C ASP A 162 11.42 1.36 -23.81
N GLY A 163 11.33 0.10 -23.40
CA GLY A 163 12.45 -0.84 -23.47
C GLY A 163 12.92 -1.17 -24.86
N GLN A 164 12.12 -0.95 -25.90
CA GLN A 164 12.53 -1.17 -27.29
C GLN A 164 13.65 -0.19 -27.70
N GLY A 165 13.65 1.03 -27.18
CA GLY A 165 14.74 1.97 -27.40
C GLY A 165 16.08 1.45 -26.88
N PHE A 166 16.10 0.76 -25.75
CA PHE A 166 17.33 0.12 -25.24
C PHE A 166 17.80 -1.03 -26.12
N VAL A 167 16.90 -1.76 -26.77
CA VAL A 167 17.26 -2.84 -27.74
C VAL A 167 17.85 -2.26 -29.00
N THR A 168 17.24 -1.22 -29.55
CA THR A 168 17.64 -0.63 -30.84
C THR A 168 18.78 0.39 -30.70
N GLY A 169 18.98 0.97 -29.54
CA GLY A 169 19.85 2.12 -29.29
C GLY A 169 19.23 3.45 -29.76
N GLY A 170 17.90 3.49 -29.91
CA GLY A 170 17.09 4.68 -30.20
C GLY A 170 16.55 5.36 -28.94
N ASP A 171 15.53 6.21 -29.15
CA ASP A 171 14.79 6.81 -28.04
C ASP A 171 14.12 5.71 -27.20
N SER A 172 14.14 5.89 -25.88
CA SER A 172 13.59 4.96 -24.91
C SER A 172 12.40 5.57 -24.16
N GLN A 173 11.66 6.46 -24.83
CA GLN A 173 10.49 7.13 -24.27
C GLN A 173 9.33 7.02 -25.25
N GLY A 174 8.28 6.29 -24.84
CA GLY A 174 7.02 6.23 -25.56
C GLY A 174 6.00 7.23 -24.99
N TRP A 175 5.02 7.60 -25.81
CA TRP A 175 3.90 8.44 -25.37
C TRP A 175 2.64 8.20 -26.18
N ALA A 176 1.49 8.50 -25.59
CA ALA A 176 0.18 8.33 -26.20
C ALA A 176 -0.77 9.46 -25.83
N THR A 177 -1.84 9.60 -26.63
CA THR A 177 -2.90 10.59 -26.44
C THR A 177 -4.27 9.95 -26.39
N SER A 178 -5.18 10.58 -25.63
CA SER A 178 -6.61 10.33 -25.66
C SER A 178 -7.38 11.63 -25.86
N LEU A 179 -8.47 11.58 -26.64
CA LEU A 179 -9.35 12.71 -26.95
C LEU A 179 -10.69 12.64 -26.19
N ASP A 180 -10.97 11.52 -25.55
CA ASP A 180 -12.28 11.13 -25.01
C ASP A 180 -12.25 10.79 -23.51
N GLY A 181 -11.33 11.44 -22.79
CA GLY A 181 -11.17 11.25 -21.35
C GLY A 181 -10.60 9.88 -20.98
N GLY A 182 -9.78 9.24 -21.83
CA GLY A 182 -9.12 7.97 -21.56
C GLY A 182 -9.92 6.73 -21.96
N LEU A 183 -11.00 6.86 -22.73
CA LEU A 183 -11.75 5.72 -23.25
C LEU A 183 -11.02 5.03 -24.41
N THR A 184 -10.37 5.83 -25.27
CA THR A 184 -9.50 5.33 -26.34
C THR A 184 -8.15 6.01 -26.32
N TRP A 185 -7.12 5.32 -26.74
CA TRP A 185 -5.74 5.80 -26.77
C TRP A 185 -5.09 5.58 -28.13
N THR A 186 -4.24 6.50 -28.50
CA THR A 186 -3.40 6.40 -29.70
C THR A 186 -1.95 6.54 -29.28
N ASP A 187 -1.17 5.48 -29.48
CA ASP A 187 0.29 5.51 -29.34
C ASP A 187 0.88 6.39 -30.43
N GLN A 188 1.75 7.33 -30.05
CA GLN A 188 2.33 8.37 -30.91
C GLN A 188 3.80 8.06 -31.28
N GLY A 189 4.38 7.00 -30.72
CA GLY A 189 5.80 6.68 -30.89
C GLY A 189 6.74 7.57 -30.10
N ASP A 190 7.88 7.93 -30.68
CA ASP A 190 8.96 8.65 -30.02
C ASP A 190 8.66 10.16 -29.85
N PHE A 191 9.28 10.78 -28.85
CA PHE A 191 9.29 12.25 -28.70
C PHE A 191 10.25 12.92 -29.69
N PRO A 192 10.02 14.20 -30.06
CA PRO A 192 10.92 14.91 -30.97
C PRO A 192 12.29 15.13 -30.35
N SER A 193 13.33 15.04 -31.15
CA SER A 193 14.72 15.33 -30.79
C SER A 193 15.09 16.78 -31.12
N PRO A 194 15.99 17.43 -30.32
CA PRO A 194 16.49 18.76 -30.66
C PRO A 194 17.36 18.69 -31.94
N GLY A 195 17.03 19.53 -32.92
CA GLY A 195 17.82 19.63 -34.14
C GLY A 195 19.27 20.09 -33.88
N GLY A 196 20.23 19.45 -34.53
CA GLY A 196 21.64 19.83 -34.45
C GLY A 196 22.40 19.38 -33.20
N VAL A 197 21.80 18.58 -32.34
CA VAL A 197 22.47 17.91 -31.20
C VAL A 197 22.90 16.51 -31.63
N PRO A 198 24.20 16.21 -31.76
CA PRO A 198 24.66 14.92 -32.24
C PRO A 198 24.33 13.79 -31.27
N ASN A 199 23.78 12.69 -31.80
CA ASN A 199 23.46 11.47 -31.07
C ASN A 199 22.51 11.69 -29.90
N PHE A 200 21.61 12.67 -29.97
CA PHE A 200 20.61 12.89 -28.94
C PHE A 200 19.63 11.73 -28.90
N VAL A 201 19.34 11.25 -27.71
CA VAL A 201 18.28 10.29 -27.42
C VAL A 201 17.67 10.59 -26.06
N TRP A 202 16.36 10.42 -25.97
CA TRP A 202 15.66 10.34 -24.71
C TRP A 202 15.92 8.98 -24.07
N THR A 203 16.26 8.94 -22.76
CA THR A 203 16.68 7.69 -22.12
C THR A 203 15.69 7.15 -21.10
N SER A 204 15.41 7.87 -20.01
CA SER A 204 14.55 7.34 -18.95
C SER A 204 13.84 8.44 -18.18
N ASP A 205 12.98 8.01 -17.24
CA ASP A 205 12.30 8.82 -16.23
C ASP A 205 11.33 9.87 -16.85
N PRO A 206 10.28 9.45 -17.56
CA PRO A 206 9.33 10.38 -18.18
C PRO A 206 8.49 11.10 -17.12
N VAL A 207 8.43 12.42 -17.20
CA VAL A 207 7.55 13.24 -16.37
C VAL A 207 6.78 14.22 -17.23
N LEU A 208 5.46 14.20 -17.13
CA LEU A 208 4.54 15.14 -17.75
C LEU A 208 4.02 16.15 -16.73
N ALA A 209 3.84 17.38 -17.19
CA ALA A 209 3.08 18.38 -16.47
C ALA A 209 2.16 19.14 -17.41
N VAL A 210 1.09 19.70 -16.89
CA VAL A 210 0.15 20.53 -17.64
C VAL A 210 -0.06 21.86 -16.92
N ASN A 211 -0.07 22.94 -17.69
CA ASN A 211 -0.54 24.23 -17.19
C ASN A 211 -2.06 24.28 -17.31
N GLU A 212 -2.75 24.12 -16.20
CA GLU A 212 -4.22 23.99 -16.12
C GLU A 212 -4.97 25.22 -16.64
N LYS A 213 -4.34 26.40 -16.71
CA LYS A 213 -4.96 27.62 -17.26
C LYS A 213 -4.80 27.76 -18.77
N THR A 214 -3.68 27.27 -19.31
CA THR A 214 -3.34 27.52 -20.72
C THR A 214 -3.46 26.28 -21.59
N GLY A 215 -3.60 25.09 -21.00
CA GLY A 215 -3.58 23.79 -21.69
C GLY A 215 -2.22 23.48 -22.36
N ALA A 216 -1.15 24.12 -21.91
CA ALA A 216 0.19 23.77 -22.37
C ALA A 216 0.69 22.55 -21.63
N PHE A 217 1.16 21.55 -22.37
CA PHE A 217 1.81 20.35 -21.87
C PHE A 217 3.31 20.54 -21.84
N TYR A 218 3.96 19.93 -20.87
CA TYR A 218 5.41 19.86 -20.76
C TYR A 218 5.82 18.43 -20.49
N PHE A 219 6.86 18.00 -21.16
CA PHE A 219 7.48 16.70 -20.96
C PHE A 219 8.94 16.89 -20.61
N SER A 220 9.44 16.12 -19.64
CA SER A 220 10.87 16.02 -19.36
C SER A 220 11.28 14.56 -19.21
N ALA A 221 12.50 14.26 -19.62
CA ALA A 221 13.16 13.00 -19.38
C ALA A 221 14.68 13.20 -19.31
N LEU A 222 15.37 12.17 -18.87
CA LEU A 222 16.82 12.09 -19.01
C LEU A 222 17.17 12.00 -20.50
N CYS A 223 18.32 12.50 -20.87
CA CYS A 223 18.79 12.43 -22.23
C CYS A 223 20.29 12.17 -22.30
N GLU A 224 20.69 11.56 -23.40
CA GLU A 224 22.08 11.33 -23.77
C GLU A 224 22.37 11.99 -25.11
N PHE A 225 23.55 12.55 -25.27
CA PHE A 225 24.00 13.17 -26.52
C PHE A 225 25.52 13.27 -26.57
N SER A 226 26.07 13.77 -27.68
CA SER A 226 27.51 13.99 -27.79
C SER A 226 27.81 15.48 -27.84
N ALA A 227 28.68 15.96 -26.98
CA ALA A 227 29.26 17.29 -27.05
C ALA A 227 30.77 17.20 -27.32
N SER A 228 31.26 17.88 -28.34
CA SER A 228 32.69 17.81 -28.76
C SER A 228 33.25 16.37 -28.87
N GLY A 229 32.38 15.41 -29.22
CA GLY A 229 32.74 13.98 -29.36
C GLY A 229 32.75 13.21 -28.04
N ALA A 230 32.50 13.84 -26.89
CA ALA A 230 32.36 13.19 -25.57
C ALA A 230 30.88 12.93 -25.24
N PRO A 231 30.56 11.78 -24.58
CA PRO A 231 29.20 11.47 -24.15
C PRO A 231 28.77 12.38 -23.00
N GLN A 232 27.56 12.86 -23.07
CA GLN A 232 26.93 13.70 -22.06
C GLN A 232 25.70 13.02 -21.49
N SER A 233 25.51 13.13 -20.18
CA SER A 233 24.25 12.90 -19.47
C SER A 233 23.55 14.25 -19.26
N GLY A 234 22.26 14.31 -19.40
CA GLY A 234 21.54 15.55 -19.18
C GLY A 234 20.05 15.36 -18.94
N VAL A 235 19.40 16.46 -18.65
CA VAL A 235 17.95 16.58 -18.56
C VAL A 235 17.46 17.48 -19.68
N ALA A 236 16.43 17.04 -20.40
CA ALA A 236 15.80 17.88 -21.43
C ALA A 236 14.30 18.06 -21.12
N VAL A 237 13.77 19.18 -21.57
CA VAL A 237 12.35 19.56 -21.43
C VAL A 237 11.81 20.01 -22.77
N VAL A 238 10.60 19.57 -23.13
CA VAL A 238 9.89 20.04 -24.31
C VAL A 238 8.49 20.51 -23.95
N LYS A 239 8.01 21.54 -24.64
CA LYS A 239 6.66 22.09 -24.52
C LYS A 239 5.82 21.65 -25.69
N GLY A 240 4.58 21.26 -25.42
CA GLY A 240 3.59 20.90 -26.42
C GLY A 240 2.27 21.65 -26.25
N ARG A 241 1.50 21.68 -27.29
CA ARG A 241 0.11 22.15 -27.31
C ARG A 241 -0.74 21.22 -28.13
N TRP A 242 -1.96 21.04 -27.69
CA TRP A 242 -2.91 20.24 -28.46
C TRP A 242 -3.15 20.82 -29.84
N SER A 243 -3.09 19.97 -30.87
CA SER A 243 -3.30 20.34 -32.26
C SER A 243 -3.96 19.19 -33.01
N GLY A 244 -5.22 19.36 -33.42
CA GLY A 244 -5.99 18.28 -34.03
C GLY A 244 -6.20 17.10 -33.10
N SER A 245 -5.69 15.92 -33.43
CA SER A 245 -5.83 14.66 -32.67
C SER A 245 -4.64 14.32 -31.77
N THR A 246 -3.60 15.17 -31.73
CA THR A 246 -2.36 14.90 -30.99
C THR A 246 -1.77 16.19 -30.39
N VAL A 247 -0.66 16.07 -29.70
CA VAL A 247 0.10 17.21 -29.19
C VAL A 247 1.20 17.57 -30.20
N ALA A 248 1.22 18.83 -30.62
CA ALA A 248 2.34 19.39 -31.38
C ALA A 248 3.43 19.79 -30.38
N TRP A 249 4.48 19.00 -30.28
CA TRP A 249 5.65 19.30 -29.48
C TRP A 249 6.58 20.29 -30.17
N GLY A 250 7.16 21.21 -29.42
CA GLY A 250 8.19 22.12 -29.87
C GLY A 250 9.57 21.48 -29.96
N VAL A 251 10.60 22.32 -29.94
CA VAL A 251 11.99 21.85 -29.88
C VAL A 251 12.39 21.64 -28.43
N PRO A 252 12.93 20.46 -28.04
CA PRO A 252 13.42 20.20 -26.70
C PRO A 252 14.57 21.13 -26.31
N VAL A 253 14.60 21.57 -25.05
CA VAL A 253 15.67 22.38 -24.46
C VAL A 253 16.43 21.49 -23.45
N ILE A 254 17.73 21.29 -23.69
CA ILE A 254 18.61 20.65 -22.72
C ILE A 254 18.88 21.67 -21.61
N THR A 255 18.51 21.34 -20.36
CA THR A 255 18.50 22.29 -19.25
C THR A 255 19.85 22.37 -18.56
N HIS A 256 20.41 21.20 -18.27
CA HIS A 256 21.72 20.98 -17.71
C HIS A 256 22.30 19.67 -18.29
N SER A 257 23.60 19.61 -18.38
CA SER A 257 24.31 18.39 -18.79
C SER A 257 25.72 18.36 -18.22
N GLY A 258 26.26 17.17 -18.08
CA GLY A 258 27.62 16.93 -17.63
C GLY A 258 28.23 15.74 -18.37
N ASP A 259 29.53 15.57 -18.14
CA ASP A 259 30.21 14.39 -18.62
C ASP A 259 29.58 13.11 -18.05
N TRP A 260 29.18 12.20 -18.93
CA TRP A 260 28.47 10.97 -18.55
C TRP A 260 29.11 10.20 -17.40
N PHE A 261 30.43 10.19 -17.34
CA PHE A 261 31.21 9.39 -16.37
C PHE A 261 31.49 10.13 -15.08
N ALA A 262 31.56 11.46 -15.15
CA ALA A 262 31.94 12.28 -14.01
C ALA A 262 30.80 13.10 -13.42
N ASP A 263 29.71 13.29 -14.17
CA ASP A 263 28.62 14.20 -13.79
C ASP A 263 27.26 13.70 -14.33
N PHE A 264 26.76 12.66 -13.75
CA PHE A 264 25.52 11.98 -14.14
C PHE A 264 24.28 12.69 -13.60
N HIS A 265 23.17 12.66 -14.34
CA HIS A 265 21.86 13.20 -13.95
C HIS A 265 20.85 12.07 -13.83
N ASP A 266 19.92 12.19 -12.86
CA ASP A 266 18.93 11.16 -12.58
C ASP A 266 17.67 11.73 -11.89
N LYS A 267 16.53 11.01 -12.04
CA LYS A 267 15.27 11.27 -11.34
C LYS A 267 14.86 12.74 -11.35
N GLN A 268 14.78 13.33 -12.54
CA GLN A 268 14.23 14.66 -12.69
C GLN A 268 12.72 14.66 -12.50
N TRP A 269 12.20 15.78 -12.04
CA TRP A 269 10.76 16.01 -11.90
C TRP A 269 10.41 17.45 -12.24
N LEU A 270 9.26 17.66 -12.94
CA LEU A 270 8.87 18.98 -13.34
C LEU A 270 7.43 19.30 -12.92
N VAL A 271 7.16 20.60 -12.69
CA VAL A 271 5.81 21.14 -12.48
C VAL A 271 5.63 22.44 -13.22
N ALA A 272 4.44 22.63 -13.80
CA ALA A 272 4.07 23.89 -14.46
C ALA A 272 3.25 24.76 -13.50
N ASP A 273 3.74 25.96 -13.18
CA ASP A 273 3.02 26.91 -12.34
C ASP A 273 2.13 27.84 -13.18
N SER A 274 0.83 27.74 -12.94
CA SER A 274 -0.17 28.59 -13.60
C SER A 274 -0.29 30.01 -13.00
N VAL A 275 0.38 30.29 -11.86
CA VAL A 275 0.38 31.60 -11.17
C VAL A 275 1.54 32.48 -11.65
N SER A 276 2.78 31.97 -11.52
CA SER A 276 3.98 32.70 -11.95
C SER A 276 4.29 32.55 -13.44
N HIS A 277 3.58 31.65 -14.14
CA HIS A 277 3.87 31.30 -15.54
C HIS A 277 5.28 30.73 -15.73
N ARG A 278 5.78 29.98 -14.73
CA ARG A 278 7.08 29.31 -14.77
C ARG A 278 6.90 27.80 -14.86
N VAL A 279 7.95 27.16 -15.33
CA VAL A 279 8.16 25.71 -15.22
C VAL A 279 9.32 25.51 -14.25
N PHE A 280 9.10 24.70 -13.21
CA PHE A 280 10.10 24.36 -12.21
C PHE A 280 10.56 22.93 -12.44
N LEU A 281 11.86 22.74 -12.37
CA LEU A 281 12.53 21.47 -12.59
C LEU A 281 13.47 21.17 -11.44
N THR A 282 13.44 19.95 -10.93
CA THR A 282 14.43 19.42 -9.98
C THR A 282 15.01 18.12 -10.50
N TYR A 283 16.21 17.77 -10.10
CA TYR A 283 16.86 16.51 -10.44
C TYR A 283 17.96 16.17 -9.43
N SER A 284 18.32 14.88 -9.38
CA SER A 284 19.51 14.41 -8.69
C SER A 284 20.69 14.53 -9.63
N ARG A 285 21.78 15.15 -9.17
CA ARG A 285 23.03 15.25 -9.91
C ARG A 285 24.12 14.50 -9.15
N PHE A 286 24.99 13.79 -9.85
CA PHE A 286 26.04 12.94 -9.27
C PHE A 286 27.41 13.38 -9.77
N PRO A 287 27.93 14.58 -9.37
CA PRO A 287 29.28 14.99 -9.69
C PRO A 287 30.29 14.11 -8.95
N ASN A 288 31.17 13.43 -9.69
CA ASN A 288 32.19 12.53 -9.13
C ASN A 288 31.64 11.47 -8.16
N GLY A 289 30.37 11.03 -8.35
CA GLY A 289 29.73 10.00 -7.55
C GLY A 289 29.02 10.47 -6.28
N PHE A 290 28.96 11.77 -6.00
CA PHE A 290 28.22 12.33 -4.87
C PHE A 290 26.88 12.88 -5.33
N SER A 291 25.77 12.36 -4.80
CA SER A 291 24.45 12.90 -5.15
C SER A 291 24.19 14.25 -4.45
N LEU A 292 23.52 15.13 -5.16
CA LEU A 292 22.96 16.38 -4.65
C LEU A 292 21.66 16.70 -5.41
N ILE A 293 20.79 17.51 -4.82
CA ILE A 293 19.56 17.97 -5.51
C ILE A 293 19.78 19.37 -6.07
N GLU A 294 19.51 19.51 -7.36
CA GLU A 294 19.50 20.80 -8.07
C GLU A 294 18.11 21.21 -8.50
N PHE A 295 17.95 22.50 -8.62
CA PHE A 295 16.73 23.18 -9.04
C PHE A 295 17.03 24.17 -10.16
N GLN A 296 16.14 24.20 -11.16
CA GLN A 296 16.12 25.19 -12.22
C GLN A 296 14.68 25.63 -12.52
N TRP A 297 14.53 26.78 -13.12
CA TRP A 297 13.24 27.25 -13.63
C TRP A 297 13.39 27.89 -15.03
N ALA A 298 12.31 27.84 -15.78
CA ALA A 298 12.16 28.54 -17.05
C ALA A 298 10.85 29.33 -17.10
N ASP A 299 10.75 30.25 -18.05
CA ASP A 299 9.45 30.82 -18.41
C ASP A 299 8.56 29.78 -19.10
N SER A 300 7.28 30.06 -19.23
CA SER A 300 6.32 29.11 -19.84
C SER A 300 6.56 28.91 -21.36
N ALA A 301 7.44 29.65 -21.97
CA ALA A 301 7.86 29.44 -23.35
C ALA A 301 9.04 28.49 -23.51
N LEU A 302 9.71 28.17 -22.39
CA LEU A 302 10.98 27.42 -22.32
C LEU A 302 12.11 28.14 -23.11
N SER A 303 12.15 29.47 -23.04
CA SER A 303 13.15 30.29 -23.77
C SER A 303 14.58 29.94 -23.32
N SER A 304 14.76 29.72 -22.01
CA SER A 304 16.00 29.22 -21.39
C SER A 304 15.70 28.81 -19.96
N PHE A 305 16.51 27.91 -19.40
CA PHE A 305 16.50 27.60 -17.97
C PHE A 305 17.48 28.50 -17.19
N SER A 306 17.14 28.79 -15.92
CA SER A 306 18.06 29.46 -15.00
C SER A 306 19.31 28.63 -14.82
N ALA A 307 20.38 29.25 -14.29
CA ALA A 307 21.52 28.47 -13.81
C ALA A 307 21.07 27.43 -12.74
N PRO A 308 21.67 26.23 -12.71
CA PRO A 308 21.39 25.24 -11.67
C PRO A 308 21.67 25.80 -10.27
N GLN A 309 20.72 25.59 -9.36
CA GLN A 309 20.85 25.96 -7.96
C GLN A 309 20.81 24.68 -7.11
N ARG A 310 21.86 24.38 -6.40
CA ARG A 310 21.83 23.33 -5.38
C ARG A 310 20.87 23.73 -4.27
N ILE A 311 19.93 22.85 -3.93
CA ILE A 311 18.92 23.04 -2.88
C ILE A 311 19.05 22.06 -1.71
N SER A 312 19.73 20.90 -1.89
CA SER A 312 20.14 20.06 -0.77
C SER A 312 21.32 20.67 0.00
N LEU A 313 21.47 20.31 1.28
CA LEU A 313 22.56 20.83 2.10
C LEU A 313 23.92 20.31 1.62
N ASN A 314 24.95 21.19 1.71
CA ASN A 314 26.34 20.83 1.45
C ASN A 314 27.02 20.37 2.75
N THR A 315 26.51 19.29 3.33
CA THR A 315 27.03 18.71 4.58
C THR A 315 27.43 17.25 4.33
N SER A 316 28.25 16.69 5.20
CA SER A 316 28.62 15.28 5.14
C SER A 316 27.41 14.34 5.32
N THR A 317 26.32 14.83 5.89
CA THR A 317 25.09 14.06 6.12
C THR A 317 24.16 14.01 4.93
N GLU A 318 24.27 14.94 3.97
CA GLU A 318 23.44 14.97 2.77
C GLU A 318 24.21 14.77 1.46
N ASN A 319 25.49 15.12 1.41
CA ASN A 319 26.33 14.89 0.25
C ASN A 319 26.47 13.41 -0.08
N GLY A 320 26.00 13.01 -1.26
CA GLY A 320 26.02 11.61 -1.71
C GLY A 320 24.88 10.75 -1.18
N TRP A 321 23.93 11.33 -0.43
CA TRP A 321 22.86 10.60 0.24
C TRP A 321 21.45 11.09 -0.09
N VAL A 322 21.29 11.89 -1.14
CA VAL A 322 20.00 12.47 -1.53
C VAL A 322 19.60 12.08 -2.94
N GLN A 323 18.30 11.82 -3.18
CA GLN A 323 17.77 11.47 -4.50
C GLN A 323 16.26 11.71 -4.60
N GLY A 324 15.70 11.67 -5.81
CA GLY A 324 14.27 11.58 -6.09
C GLY A 324 13.49 12.80 -5.61
N SER A 325 13.86 13.98 -6.08
CA SER A 325 13.18 15.23 -5.73
C SER A 325 11.90 15.44 -6.53
N ARG A 326 10.84 15.92 -5.85
CA ARG A 326 9.55 16.26 -6.48
C ARG A 326 9.09 17.67 -6.10
N PRO A 327 9.02 18.61 -7.06
CA PRO A 327 8.45 19.92 -6.87
C PRO A 327 6.93 19.90 -7.03
N VAL A 328 6.22 20.66 -6.19
CA VAL A 328 4.78 20.95 -6.34
C VAL A 328 4.50 22.41 -6.03
N VAL A 329 3.48 22.99 -6.68
CA VAL A 329 3.10 24.40 -6.52
C VAL A 329 1.66 24.50 -6.09
N ASP A 330 1.39 25.25 -5.02
CA ASP A 330 0.03 25.48 -4.56
C ASP A 330 -0.72 26.55 -5.38
N GLY A 331 -2.01 26.71 -5.07
CA GLY A 331 -2.86 27.68 -5.79
C GLY A 331 -2.50 29.16 -5.57
N ASP A 332 -1.57 29.46 -4.67
CA ASP A 332 -1.07 30.81 -4.37
C ASP A 332 0.35 31.04 -4.91
N GLY A 333 0.92 30.03 -5.63
CA GLY A 333 2.25 30.10 -6.23
C GLY A 333 3.40 29.78 -5.26
N ARG A 334 3.12 29.24 -4.09
CA ARG A 334 4.16 28.72 -3.19
C ARG A 334 4.68 27.39 -3.73
N LEU A 335 5.99 27.32 -3.89
CA LEU A 335 6.69 26.13 -4.38
C LEU A 335 7.23 25.32 -3.20
N TYR A 336 6.96 24.04 -3.20
CA TYR A 336 7.56 23.06 -2.29
C TYR A 336 8.39 22.07 -3.10
N VAL A 337 9.50 21.63 -2.55
CA VAL A 337 10.32 20.53 -3.10
C VAL A 337 10.53 19.51 -2.00
N VAL A 338 10.14 18.27 -2.25
CA VAL A 338 10.39 17.14 -1.36
C VAL A 338 11.45 16.25 -1.98
N TYR A 339 12.41 15.77 -1.20
CA TYR A 339 13.41 14.81 -1.66
C TYR A 339 13.74 13.76 -0.59
N TYR A 340 14.20 12.62 -1.04
CA TYR A 340 14.63 11.52 -0.19
C TYR A 340 16.07 11.73 0.28
N LEU A 341 16.30 11.52 1.57
CA LEU A 341 17.62 11.51 2.21
C LEU A 341 17.84 10.18 2.90
N ILE A 342 18.88 9.46 2.47
CA ILE A 342 19.39 8.27 3.15
C ILE A 342 20.14 8.72 4.39
N GLY A 343 19.59 8.46 5.58
CA GLY A 343 20.25 8.80 6.83
C GLY A 343 21.46 7.92 7.09
N GLN A 344 22.40 8.40 7.90
CA GLN A 344 23.60 7.65 8.24
C GLN A 344 23.42 6.68 9.43
N GLY A 345 22.27 6.76 10.12
CA GLY A 345 21.85 5.85 11.17
C GLY A 345 20.73 4.92 10.68
N GLU A 346 19.87 4.47 11.58
CA GLU A 346 18.77 3.56 11.30
C GLU A 346 17.65 4.18 10.46
N ALA A 347 17.42 5.50 10.59
CA ALA A 347 16.33 6.20 9.94
C ALA A 347 16.78 6.89 8.65
N ASP A 348 15.91 6.89 7.67
CA ASP A 348 15.95 7.72 6.47
C ASP A 348 14.94 8.86 6.59
N PHE A 349 14.92 9.80 5.66
CA PHE A 349 14.11 11.00 5.81
C PHE A 349 13.53 11.47 4.47
N TYR A 350 12.32 12.01 4.50
CA TYR A 350 11.91 12.96 3.48
C TYR A 350 12.18 14.37 3.98
N ARG A 351 12.92 15.11 3.16
CA ARG A 351 13.25 16.52 3.39
C ARG A 351 12.35 17.40 2.55
N VAL A 352 11.96 18.53 3.07
CA VAL A 352 11.12 19.51 2.37
C VAL A 352 11.72 20.89 2.44
N LEU A 353 11.65 21.61 1.32
CA LEU A 353 11.97 23.04 1.22
C LEU A 353 10.75 23.79 0.70
N ARG A 354 10.68 25.07 1.03
CA ARG A 354 9.64 25.97 0.57
C ARG A 354 10.24 27.23 -0.05
N SER A 355 9.67 27.66 -1.18
CA SER A 355 9.90 28.96 -1.78
C SER A 355 8.59 29.74 -1.87
N THR A 356 8.59 30.99 -1.46
CA THR A 356 7.45 31.94 -1.57
C THR A 356 7.70 33.02 -2.62
N ASN A 357 8.77 32.91 -3.39
CA ASN A 357 9.18 33.87 -4.40
C ASN A 357 9.50 33.20 -5.75
N SER A 358 8.70 32.18 -6.09
CA SER A 358 8.75 31.45 -7.37
C SER A 358 10.13 30.87 -7.69
N GLY A 359 10.77 30.25 -6.69
CA GLY A 359 12.03 29.52 -6.84
C GLY A 359 13.29 30.40 -6.80
N VAL A 360 13.18 31.70 -6.51
CA VAL A 360 14.37 32.58 -6.40
C VAL A 360 15.20 32.24 -5.15
N SER A 361 14.54 31.87 -4.08
CA SER A 361 15.21 31.36 -2.86
C SER A 361 14.32 30.34 -2.13
N PHE A 362 14.97 29.50 -1.32
CA PHE A 362 14.32 28.45 -0.56
C PHE A 362 14.60 28.59 0.93
N SER A 363 13.69 28.08 1.76
CA SER A 363 13.96 27.83 3.18
C SER A 363 15.09 26.81 3.35
N ALA A 364 15.67 26.74 4.53
CA ALA A 364 16.48 25.56 4.89
C ALA A 364 15.61 24.28 4.80
N PRO A 365 16.20 23.14 4.40
CA PRO A 365 15.48 21.87 4.38
C PRO A 365 15.02 21.47 5.79
N ALA A 366 13.72 21.14 5.91
CA ALA A 366 13.13 20.57 7.12
C ALA A 366 12.87 19.08 6.94
N THR A 367 12.81 18.31 8.01
CA THR A 367 12.35 16.91 7.97
C THR A 367 10.85 16.86 7.94
N ALA A 368 10.29 16.35 6.85
CA ALA A 368 8.86 16.10 6.72
C ALA A 368 8.47 14.79 7.42
N VAL A 369 9.19 13.72 7.12
CA VAL A 369 8.93 12.38 7.64
C VAL A 369 10.25 11.71 7.99
N THR A 370 10.25 10.92 9.06
CA THR A 370 11.31 9.99 9.41
C THR A 370 10.85 8.59 9.03
N LEU A 371 11.62 7.91 8.19
CA LEU A 371 11.36 6.55 7.70
C LEU A 371 12.21 5.57 8.52
N PHE A 372 11.58 4.53 9.02
CA PHE A 372 12.26 3.51 9.83
C PHE A 372 12.47 2.20 9.07
N THR A 373 11.68 1.97 8.02
CA THR A 373 11.93 0.91 7.06
C THR A 373 12.61 1.54 5.87
N ASN A 374 13.86 1.34 5.82
CA ASN A 374 14.62 1.70 4.66
C ASN A 374 14.54 0.59 3.62
N PHE A 375 15.20 0.81 2.52
CA PHE A 375 15.36 -0.08 1.40
C PHE A 375 15.52 -1.52 1.86
N GLY A 376 14.56 -2.27 1.82
CA GLY A 376 14.64 -3.69 1.96
C GLY A 376 14.67 -4.34 0.59
N THR A 377 14.15 -5.50 0.52
CA THR A 377 13.78 -6.16 -0.74
C THR A 377 12.79 -5.27 -1.49
N GLY A 378 12.84 -5.25 -2.81
CA GLY A 378 11.78 -4.67 -3.65
C GLY A 378 10.44 -5.38 -3.44
N ALA A 379 9.42 -4.94 -4.17
CA ALA A 379 8.13 -5.61 -4.20
C ALA A 379 8.27 -7.09 -4.60
N PRO A 380 7.33 -7.96 -4.22
CA PRO A 380 7.34 -9.34 -4.65
C PRO A 380 7.50 -9.49 -6.17
N ALA A 381 8.44 -10.34 -6.59
CA ALA A 381 8.85 -10.54 -7.99
C ALA A 381 9.43 -9.31 -8.71
N PHE A 382 9.92 -8.35 -7.93
CA PHE A 382 10.71 -7.24 -8.43
C PHE A 382 12.05 -7.77 -9.00
N ASN A 383 12.40 -7.36 -10.19
CA ASN A 383 13.60 -7.88 -10.86
C ASN A 383 14.90 -7.15 -10.48
N ARG A 384 14.83 -6.26 -9.50
CA ARG A 384 15.94 -5.56 -8.86
C ARG A 384 16.00 -5.92 -7.37
N PRO A 385 17.18 -6.22 -6.80
CA PRO A 385 17.28 -6.68 -5.41
C PRO A 385 16.91 -5.63 -4.35
N LEU A 386 16.94 -4.35 -4.71
CA LEU A 386 16.63 -3.25 -3.79
C LEU A 386 15.53 -2.36 -4.38
N GLY A 387 14.49 -2.07 -3.59
CA GLY A 387 13.49 -1.09 -3.91
C GLY A 387 13.93 0.32 -3.52
N VAL A 388 13.41 1.34 -4.19
CA VAL A 388 13.64 2.75 -3.86
C VAL A 388 12.31 3.37 -3.41
N HIS A 389 12.35 4.18 -2.36
CA HIS A 389 11.17 4.87 -1.84
C HIS A 389 11.19 6.34 -2.26
N PHE A 390 10.78 6.62 -3.49
CA PHE A 390 10.55 8.01 -3.87
C PHE A 390 9.23 8.51 -3.29
N PRO A 391 9.17 9.78 -2.80
CA PRO A 391 7.96 10.32 -2.22
C PRO A 391 6.90 10.58 -3.31
N GLY A 392 5.65 10.13 -3.10
CA GLY A 392 4.51 10.69 -3.82
C GLY A 392 4.10 12.02 -3.17
N VAL A 393 3.93 13.09 -3.96
CA VAL A 393 3.69 14.44 -3.43
C VAL A 393 2.56 15.12 -4.18
N ALA A 394 1.61 15.69 -3.43
CA ALA A 394 0.54 16.52 -3.98
C ALA A 394 0.26 17.72 -3.08
N VAL A 395 -0.37 18.76 -3.64
CA VAL A 395 -0.78 19.94 -2.89
C VAL A 395 -2.22 20.31 -3.25
N ASP A 396 -3.01 20.70 -2.25
CA ASP A 396 -4.39 21.12 -2.46
C ASP A 396 -4.45 22.50 -3.12
N ARG A 397 -4.88 22.51 -4.37
CA ARG A 397 -5.11 23.73 -5.16
C ARG A 397 -6.59 24.11 -5.25
N SER A 398 -7.46 23.38 -4.53
CA SER A 398 -8.90 23.66 -4.48
C SER A 398 -9.20 24.99 -3.79
N HIS A 399 -10.46 25.37 -3.79
CA HIS A 399 -10.96 26.50 -2.99
C HIS A 399 -11.53 26.04 -1.64
N GLY A 400 -11.31 24.75 -1.27
CA GLY A 400 -11.80 24.15 -0.03
C GLY A 400 -10.98 24.55 1.20
N PRO A 401 -11.35 24.01 2.39
CA PRO A 401 -10.73 24.35 3.68
C PRO A 401 -9.26 23.90 3.78
N ASN A 402 -8.84 22.98 2.94
CA ASN A 402 -7.47 22.46 2.92
C ASN A 402 -6.58 23.13 1.87
N ARG A 403 -7.06 24.20 1.22
CA ARG A 403 -6.27 24.93 0.20
C ARG A 403 -4.85 25.24 0.68
N GLY A 404 -3.86 24.89 -0.14
CA GLY A 404 -2.44 25.07 0.13
C GLY A 404 -1.82 23.98 1.05
N ARG A 405 -2.60 22.99 1.51
CA ARG A 405 -2.10 21.86 2.29
C ARG A 405 -1.27 20.94 1.39
N LEU A 406 -0.09 20.62 1.86
CA LEU A 406 0.83 19.67 1.22
C LEU A 406 0.58 18.27 1.74
N TYR A 407 0.62 17.27 0.85
CA TYR A 407 0.47 15.85 1.15
C TYR A 407 1.68 15.08 0.63
N LEU A 408 2.07 14.07 1.40
CA LEU A 408 3.19 13.21 1.13
C LEU A 408 2.78 11.77 1.37
N THR A 409 3.00 10.88 0.39
CA THR A 409 2.74 9.44 0.53
C THR A 409 3.99 8.61 0.36
N TRP A 410 4.02 7.47 1.03
CA TRP A 410 5.12 6.50 0.96
C TRP A 410 4.65 5.12 1.39
N SER A 411 5.44 4.11 1.05
CA SER A 411 5.29 2.76 1.58
C SER A 411 6.27 2.55 2.72
N GLU A 412 5.82 1.96 3.82
CA GLU A 412 6.68 1.66 4.96
C GLU A 412 6.20 0.41 5.71
N SER A 413 7.13 -0.45 6.06
CA SER A 413 6.90 -1.52 7.01
C SER A 413 7.25 -1.01 8.41
N ILE A 414 6.25 -0.75 9.21
CA ILE A 414 6.43 -0.15 10.53
C ILE A 414 6.71 -1.23 11.54
N ASN A 415 7.58 -0.94 12.50
CA ASN A 415 7.91 -1.78 13.65
C ASN A 415 8.59 -3.12 13.34
N TRP A 416 9.10 -3.29 12.15
CA TRP A 416 9.67 -4.57 11.81
C TRP A 416 10.85 -4.99 12.69
N LEU A 417 11.70 -4.07 13.05
CA LEU A 417 12.87 -4.32 13.91
C LEU A 417 12.55 -4.12 15.40
N ASP A 418 11.64 -3.21 15.72
CA ASP A 418 11.32 -2.86 17.11
C ASP A 418 10.47 -3.93 17.79
N ASP A 419 9.55 -4.57 17.05
CA ASP A 419 8.67 -5.60 17.62
C ASP A 419 9.40 -6.91 17.91
N ILE A 420 10.51 -7.17 17.25
CA ILE A 420 11.35 -8.35 17.49
C ILE A 420 12.05 -8.28 18.83
N GLY A 421 12.52 -7.11 19.23
CA GLY A 421 13.19 -6.90 20.51
C GLY A 421 12.26 -7.06 21.73
N GLY A 422 10.94 -6.96 21.48
CA GLY A 422 9.92 -7.20 22.52
C GLY A 422 9.27 -8.57 22.48
N LEU A 423 9.51 -9.36 21.45
CA LEU A 423 9.01 -10.73 21.34
C LEU A 423 9.78 -11.64 22.28
N GLY A 424 9.23 -11.94 23.40
CA GLY A 424 9.85 -12.80 24.40
C GLY A 424 8.85 -13.16 25.46
N GLY A 425 7.94 -14.05 25.14
CA GLY A 425 7.03 -14.59 26.13
C GLY A 425 7.75 -15.34 27.23
N ALA A 426 7.24 -15.28 28.45
CA ALA A 426 7.79 -15.93 29.64
C ALA A 426 7.72 -17.46 29.60
N GLY A 427 7.10 -18.06 28.57
CA GLY A 427 6.87 -19.50 28.46
C GLY A 427 7.47 -20.12 27.20
N ASN A 428 7.81 -21.41 27.30
CA ASN A 428 8.16 -22.26 26.16
C ASN A 428 7.08 -23.30 25.95
N LYS A 429 6.65 -23.53 24.72
CA LYS A 429 5.71 -24.58 24.35
C LYS A 429 6.27 -25.37 23.19
N SER A 430 6.57 -26.65 23.43
CA SER A 430 6.90 -27.57 22.35
C SER A 430 5.64 -28.15 21.73
N GLU A 431 5.69 -28.44 20.44
CA GLU A 431 4.65 -29.20 19.76
C GLU A 431 4.42 -30.56 20.38
N VAL A 432 3.25 -31.13 20.13
CA VAL A 432 2.86 -32.49 20.56
C VAL A 432 2.27 -33.19 19.35
N GLU A 433 3.03 -34.10 18.78
CA GLU A 433 2.65 -34.88 17.63
C GLU A 433 1.64 -36.01 17.95
N PRO A 434 0.74 -36.36 17.01
CA PRO A 434 0.53 -35.75 15.72
C PRO A 434 -0.29 -34.46 15.85
N ASN A 435 0.13 -33.34 15.15
CA ASN A 435 -0.53 -32.04 15.24
C ASN A 435 -0.88 -31.43 13.86
N ASN A 436 -1.02 -32.26 12.82
CA ASN A 436 -1.10 -31.87 11.41
C ASN A 436 -2.46 -31.29 10.98
N ASN A 437 -3.40 -31.09 11.89
CA ASN A 437 -4.71 -30.53 11.62
C ASN A 437 -5.33 -29.90 12.88
N ALA A 438 -6.40 -29.11 12.71
CA ALA A 438 -7.05 -28.38 13.79
C ALA A 438 -7.57 -29.27 14.96
N LEU A 439 -7.93 -30.52 14.70
CA LEU A 439 -8.42 -31.43 15.73
C LEU A 439 -7.31 -31.91 16.68
N ASN A 440 -6.10 -31.97 16.13
CA ASN A 440 -4.91 -32.45 16.86
C ASN A 440 -3.94 -31.30 17.17
N ALA A 441 -4.30 -30.06 16.86
CA ALA A 441 -3.42 -28.92 17.05
C ALA A 441 -2.91 -28.80 18.48
N THR A 442 -1.62 -28.52 18.64
CA THR A 442 -1.00 -28.36 19.96
C THR A 442 -1.61 -27.11 20.64
N PRO A 443 -2.27 -27.23 21.80
CA PRO A 443 -2.76 -26.06 22.51
C PRO A 443 -1.62 -25.15 22.96
N ALA A 444 -1.71 -23.88 22.64
CA ALA A 444 -0.75 -22.85 23.01
C ALA A 444 -1.46 -21.60 23.55
N THR A 445 -0.75 -20.78 24.29
CA THR A 445 -1.21 -19.49 24.76
C THR A 445 -0.32 -18.40 24.17
N LEU A 446 -0.80 -17.16 24.20
CA LEU A 446 -0.02 -16.00 23.78
C LEU A 446 1.16 -15.74 24.72
N ASP A 447 2.11 -14.97 24.27
CA ASP A 447 3.36 -14.66 24.97
C ASP A 447 4.21 -15.91 25.27
N GLN A 448 4.21 -16.87 24.34
CA GLN A 448 5.04 -18.06 24.39
C GLN A 448 6.00 -18.16 23.21
N THR A 449 7.14 -18.76 23.47
CA THR A 449 8.02 -19.28 22.43
C THR A 449 7.53 -20.70 22.05
N LEU A 450 7.03 -20.84 20.83
CA LEU A 450 6.62 -22.13 20.27
C LEU A 450 7.83 -22.81 19.62
N ARG A 451 7.99 -24.11 19.84
CA ARG A 451 9.07 -24.92 19.26
C ARG A 451 8.49 -26.11 18.56
N GLY A 452 8.99 -26.39 17.38
CA GLY A 452 8.60 -27.57 16.62
C GLY A 452 9.74 -28.10 15.76
N ASN A 453 9.47 -29.20 15.04
CA ASN A 453 10.43 -29.87 14.19
C ASN A 453 9.75 -30.47 12.97
N ILE A 454 9.89 -29.86 11.83
CA ILE A 454 9.43 -30.41 10.56
C ILE A 454 10.22 -31.66 10.22
N THR A 455 9.57 -32.83 10.28
CA THR A 455 10.18 -34.13 10.05
C THR A 455 10.23 -34.54 8.59
N ALA A 456 9.33 -33.99 7.77
CA ALA A 456 9.26 -34.17 6.30
C ALA A 456 8.71 -32.92 5.65
N VAL A 457 8.94 -32.69 4.34
CA VAL A 457 8.39 -31.54 3.61
C VAL A 457 6.85 -31.53 3.61
N SER A 458 6.22 -32.68 3.75
CA SER A 458 4.76 -32.82 3.89
C SER A 458 4.24 -32.64 5.31
N ASP A 459 5.14 -32.44 6.27
CA ASP A 459 4.81 -32.24 7.66
C ASP A 459 4.17 -30.89 7.90
N VAL A 460 3.20 -30.86 8.80
CA VAL A 460 2.41 -29.66 9.10
C VAL A 460 2.24 -29.61 10.62
N ASP A 461 2.81 -28.59 11.23
CA ASP A 461 2.65 -28.36 12.66
C ASP A 461 1.58 -27.30 12.89
N MET A 462 0.61 -27.62 13.74
CA MET A 462 -0.50 -26.74 14.04
C MET A 462 -0.61 -26.44 15.53
N PHE A 463 -0.69 -25.15 15.88
CA PHE A 463 -0.90 -24.67 17.23
C PHE A 463 -2.26 -24.00 17.35
N ALA A 464 -3.04 -24.36 18.35
CA ALA A 464 -4.33 -23.74 18.65
C ALA A 464 -4.12 -22.54 19.59
N LEU A 465 -4.53 -21.35 19.16
CA LEU A 465 -4.41 -20.09 19.89
C LEU A 465 -5.79 -19.49 20.15
N PRO A 466 -6.23 -19.35 21.41
CA PRO A 466 -7.45 -18.63 21.72
C PRO A 466 -7.20 -17.11 21.65
N LEU A 467 -7.97 -16.41 20.81
CA LEU A 467 -7.94 -14.94 20.71
C LEU A 467 -9.27 -14.35 21.12
N ILE A 468 -9.23 -13.17 21.71
CA ILE A 468 -10.42 -12.35 22.00
C ILE A 468 -10.61 -11.36 20.86
N GLY A 469 -11.86 -11.11 20.44
CA GLY A 469 -12.15 -10.12 19.39
C GLY A 469 -11.54 -8.75 19.71
N GLY A 470 -10.86 -8.18 18.74
CA GLY A 470 -10.11 -6.93 18.89
C GLY A 470 -8.66 -7.10 19.39
N GLN A 471 -8.22 -8.30 19.78
CA GLN A 471 -6.83 -8.52 20.12
C GLN A 471 -5.93 -8.54 18.88
N HIS A 472 -4.74 -7.97 19.01
CA HIS A 472 -3.69 -7.95 18.00
C HIS A 472 -2.66 -9.03 18.35
N LEU A 473 -2.53 -10.04 17.48
CA LEU A 473 -1.53 -11.10 17.60
C LEU A 473 -0.35 -10.79 16.69
N ILE A 474 0.84 -10.80 17.25
CA ILE A 474 2.09 -10.84 16.48
C ILE A 474 2.62 -12.27 16.54
N ALA A 475 2.96 -12.85 15.38
CA ALA A 475 3.64 -14.14 15.29
C ALA A 475 4.85 -13.99 14.36
N ALA A 476 6.01 -14.47 14.80
CA ALA A 476 7.25 -14.38 14.06
C ALA A 476 8.12 -15.63 14.24
N ALA A 477 8.75 -16.08 13.15
CA ALA A 477 9.80 -17.08 13.22
C ALA A 477 11.12 -16.40 13.60
N ASP A 478 11.75 -16.82 14.70
CA ASP A 478 13.02 -16.25 15.15
C ASP A 478 14.22 -17.16 14.91
N SER A 479 13.99 -18.42 14.62
CA SER A 479 15.03 -19.34 14.16
C SER A 479 14.45 -20.57 13.49
N THR A 480 15.20 -21.13 12.54
CA THR A 480 14.91 -22.40 11.87
C THR A 480 16.22 -23.13 11.56
N ALA A 481 16.13 -24.44 11.34
CA ALA A 481 17.28 -25.22 10.91
C ALA A 481 17.78 -24.75 9.53
N PHE A 482 19.08 -24.81 9.31
CA PHE A 482 19.70 -24.40 8.04
C PHE A 482 19.10 -25.15 6.84
N GLY A 483 18.69 -24.40 5.83
CA GLY A 483 18.06 -24.93 4.63
C GLY A 483 16.57 -25.28 4.78
N ASN A 484 15.94 -24.97 5.90
CA ASN A 484 14.52 -25.14 6.12
C ASN A 484 13.79 -23.80 5.93
N GLU A 485 13.10 -23.64 4.81
CA GLU A 485 12.18 -22.53 4.59
C GLU A 485 10.80 -22.86 5.16
N LEU A 486 10.27 -21.99 6.00
CA LEU A 486 8.96 -22.17 6.63
C LEU A 486 7.93 -21.19 6.07
N THR A 487 6.71 -21.66 5.95
CA THR A 487 5.53 -20.81 5.77
C THR A 487 4.72 -20.82 7.06
N LEU A 488 4.48 -19.61 7.61
CA LEU A 488 3.58 -19.42 8.73
C LEU A 488 2.23 -18.95 8.21
N ARG A 489 1.15 -19.63 8.64
CA ARG A 489 -0.22 -19.25 8.28
C ARG A 489 -1.06 -19.12 9.54
N LEU A 490 -1.96 -18.15 9.56
CA LEU A 490 -3.03 -18.11 10.54
C LEU A 490 -4.33 -18.57 9.88
N LEU A 491 -4.96 -19.55 10.49
CA LEU A 491 -6.24 -20.09 10.05
C LEU A 491 -7.35 -19.68 11.01
N ALA A 492 -8.56 -19.52 10.48
CA ALA A 492 -9.78 -19.27 11.24
C ALA A 492 -10.15 -20.49 12.13
N GLY A 493 -11.19 -20.32 12.92
CA GLY A 493 -11.68 -21.39 13.81
C GLY A 493 -12.20 -22.65 13.12
N ASP A 494 -12.36 -22.66 11.81
CA ASP A 494 -12.64 -23.83 11.01
C ASP A 494 -11.37 -24.69 10.73
N GLY A 495 -10.20 -24.16 11.07
CA GLY A 495 -8.90 -24.80 10.86
C GLY A 495 -8.48 -24.97 9.40
N VAL A 496 -9.15 -24.30 8.48
CA VAL A 496 -8.93 -24.39 7.03
C VAL A 496 -8.83 -23.03 6.36
N SER A 497 -9.73 -22.10 6.72
CA SER A 497 -9.76 -20.77 6.12
C SER A 497 -8.54 -19.96 6.55
N ARG A 498 -7.68 -19.61 5.60
CA ARG A 498 -6.47 -18.83 5.86
C ARG A 498 -6.81 -17.35 6.04
N LEU A 499 -6.27 -16.76 7.08
CA LEU A 499 -6.45 -15.35 7.43
C LEU A 499 -5.24 -14.50 7.04
N THR A 500 -4.03 -14.96 7.35
CA THR A 500 -2.78 -14.31 6.96
C THR A 500 -1.64 -15.33 6.84
N PHE A 501 -0.53 -14.94 6.23
CA PHE A 501 0.64 -15.80 6.11
C PHE A 501 1.92 -15.01 5.90
N THR A 502 3.07 -15.63 6.12
CA THR A 502 4.38 -15.20 5.64
C THR A 502 5.24 -16.41 5.36
N THR A 503 6.24 -16.24 4.50
CA THR A 503 7.27 -17.26 4.26
C THR A 503 8.56 -16.78 4.90
N PHE A 504 9.18 -17.66 5.67
CA PHE A 504 10.51 -17.47 6.26
C PHE A 504 11.51 -18.34 5.51
N ASP A 505 12.52 -17.71 4.92
CA ASP A 505 13.60 -18.36 4.21
C ASP A 505 14.91 -18.13 4.98
N ALA A 506 15.44 -19.17 5.58
CA ALA A 506 16.71 -19.10 6.31
C ALA A 506 17.94 -19.01 5.39
N SER A 507 17.80 -19.30 4.09
CA SER A 507 18.89 -19.22 3.11
C SER A 507 19.11 -17.79 2.62
N VAL A 508 18.07 -16.99 2.59
CA VAL A 508 18.16 -15.54 2.43
C VAL A 508 18.41 -14.99 3.81
N ASN A 509 19.67 -14.78 4.14
CA ASN A 509 20.02 -14.08 5.36
C ASN A 509 19.32 -12.73 5.35
N PRO A 510 18.20 -12.54 6.08
CA PRO A 510 17.65 -11.21 6.19
C PRO A 510 18.80 -10.37 6.76
N PRO A 511 19.04 -9.16 6.26
CA PRO A 511 20.05 -8.33 6.86
C PRO A 511 19.79 -8.33 8.36
N SER A 512 20.74 -8.88 9.14
CA SER A 512 20.71 -8.96 10.60
C SER A 512 19.73 -9.92 11.30
N GLY A 513 19.35 -11.05 10.70
CA GLY A 513 18.63 -12.09 11.45
C GLY A 513 17.22 -11.70 11.94
N ALA A 514 16.62 -10.72 11.31
CA ALA A 514 15.24 -10.32 11.61
C ALA A 514 14.25 -11.44 11.21
N PRO A 515 13.42 -11.93 12.14
CA PRO A 515 12.50 -13.02 11.86
C PRO A 515 11.37 -12.59 10.91
N SER A 516 10.89 -13.53 10.12
CA SER A 516 9.66 -13.38 9.34
C SER A 516 8.46 -13.51 10.25
N GLY A 517 7.56 -12.55 10.20
CA GLY A 517 6.36 -12.55 11.00
C GLY A 517 5.23 -11.76 10.37
N TRP A 518 4.13 -11.71 11.07
CA TRP A 518 2.95 -10.94 10.71
C TRP A 518 2.18 -10.52 11.97
N MET A 519 1.36 -9.49 11.85
CA MET A 519 0.37 -9.11 12.84
C MET A 519 -1.04 -9.37 12.31
N PHE A 520 -1.93 -9.76 13.20
CA PHE A 520 -3.32 -10.02 12.90
C PHE A 520 -4.22 -9.47 14.00
N THR A 521 -5.30 -8.81 13.61
CA THR A 521 -6.35 -8.38 14.54
C THR A 521 -7.49 -9.40 14.48
N ALA A 522 -7.79 -10.03 15.60
CA ALA A 522 -8.87 -11.00 15.67
C ALA A 522 -10.24 -10.32 15.52
N PRO A 523 -11.02 -10.61 14.48
CA PRO A 523 -12.31 -9.96 14.27
C PRO A 523 -13.38 -10.42 15.27
N VAL A 524 -13.22 -11.65 15.80
CA VAL A 524 -14.15 -12.26 16.75
C VAL A 524 -13.38 -13.07 17.78
N THR A 525 -13.95 -13.23 18.97
CA THR A 525 -13.42 -14.13 19.98
C THR A 525 -13.60 -15.59 19.53
N GLY A 526 -12.53 -16.38 19.55
CA GLY A 526 -12.58 -17.77 19.14
C GLY A 526 -11.23 -18.47 19.15
N ALA A 527 -11.20 -19.71 18.69
CA ALA A 527 -9.99 -20.45 18.41
C ALA A 527 -9.45 -20.02 17.05
N TYR A 528 -8.15 -19.82 16.96
CA TYR A 528 -7.39 -19.62 15.74
C TYR A 528 -6.26 -20.64 15.71
N TYR A 529 -5.78 -20.95 14.51
CA TYR A 529 -4.73 -21.95 14.38
C TYR A 529 -3.53 -21.36 13.65
N LEU A 530 -2.39 -21.40 14.33
CA LEU A 530 -1.10 -21.07 13.70
C LEU A 530 -0.56 -22.34 13.05
N GLU A 531 -0.48 -22.37 11.74
CA GLU A 531 0.03 -23.46 10.94
C GLU A 531 1.46 -23.14 10.47
N VAL A 532 2.35 -24.09 10.68
CA VAL A 532 3.74 -24.08 10.23
C VAL A 532 3.92 -25.18 9.19
N ARG A 533 4.42 -24.81 8.02
CA ARG A 533 4.74 -25.78 6.94
C ARG A 533 6.15 -25.55 6.44
N SER A 534 6.79 -26.64 6.04
CA SER A 534 7.98 -26.54 5.25
C SER A 534 7.63 -26.19 3.79
N ARG A 535 8.38 -25.27 3.20
CA ARG A 535 8.46 -25.05 1.77
C ARG A 535 9.61 -25.86 1.17
N THR A 536 10.74 -25.86 1.87
CA THR A 536 11.92 -26.68 1.53
C THR A 536 12.63 -27.08 2.80
N GLY A 537 13.25 -28.26 2.82
CA GLY A 537 14.04 -28.75 3.94
C GLY A 537 13.22 -29.31 5.11
N THR A 538 13.91 -29.70 6.16
CA THR A 538 13.37 -30.26 7.39
C THR A 538 14.21 -29.81 8.57
N GLY A 539 13.68 -29.88 9.79
CA GLY A 539 14.42 -29.59 11.01
C GLY A 539 13.68 -28.69 11.99
N GLY A 540 14.30 -28.44 13.12
CA GLY A 540 13.73 -27.66 14.20
C GLY A 540 13.50 -26.20 13.87
N TYR A 541 12.46 -25.60 14.45
CA TYR A 541 12.17 -24.18 14.37
C TYR A 541 11.73 -23.60 15.71
N ARG A 542 11.77 -22.28 15.80
CA ARG A 542 11.29 -21.51 16.94
C ARG A 542 10.46 -20.32 16.45
N LEU A 543 9.30 -20.14 17.07
CA LEU A 543 8.39 -19.04 16.80
C LEU A 543 8.14 -18.25 18.07
N GLN A 544 7.98 -16.95 17.94
CA GLN A 544 7.53 -16.06 19.01
C GLN A 544 6.08 -15.69 18.75
N THR A 545 5.24 -15.73 19.79
CA THR A 545 3.87 -15.22 19.74
C THR A 545 3.65 -14.23 20.87
N THR A 546 3.12 -13.06 20.58
CA THR A 546 2.84 -12.02 21.57
C THR A 546 1.58 -11.25 21.23
N LEU A 547 1.00 -10.58 22.25
CA LEU A 547 -0.05 -9.61 22.07
C LEU A 547 0.57 -8.24 21.84
N ALA A 548 0.13 -7.54 20.79
CA ALA A 548 0.44 -6.13 20.61
C ALA A 548 -0.51 -5.25 21.42
N ASP A 549 -0.05 -4.10 21.88
CA ASP A 549 -0.91 -3.10 22.50
C ASP A 549 -1.92 -2.54 21.49
N GLN A 550 -3.13 -2.26 21.95
CA GLN A 550 -4.23 -1.80 21.10
C GLN A 550 -4.01 -0.41 20.47
N ALA A 551 -3.07 0.37 20.95
CA ALA A 551 -2.85 1.74 20.55
C ALA A 551 -1.90 1.88 19.35
N GLY A 552 -2.07 1.09 18.29
CA GLY A 552 -1.36 1.25 17.03
C GLY A 552 -0.01 0.57 16.97
N GLU A 553 0.28 -0.37 17.85
CA GLU A 553 1.35 -1.32 17.62
C GLU A 553 1.02 -2.18 16.43
N ARG A 554 1.95 -2.22 15.51
CA ARG A 554 1.89 -3.13 14.38
C ARG A 554 2.95 -4.17 14.56
N GLY A 555 2.58 -5.38 14.32
CA GLY A 555 3.52 -6.43 14.10
C GLY A 555 4.24 -6.22 12.79
N ARG A 556 5.07 -7.15 12.46
CA ARG A 556 5.73 -7.14 11.18
C ARG A 556 4.70 -7.24 10.06
N ASP A 557 4.66 -6.18 9.31
CA ASP A 557 3.95 -6.05 8.07
C ASP A 557 4.95 -6.06 6.92
N GLN A 558 4.53 -6.38 5.71
CA GLN A 558 5.42 -6.19 4.57
C GLN A 558 5.60 -4.68 4.35
N ARG A 559 4.64 -4.03 3.76
CA ARG A 559 4.58 -2.57 3.67
C ARG A 559 3.15 -2.10 3.61
N ASP A 560 2.87 -1.04 4.32
CA ASP A 560 1.64 -0.27 4.24
C ASP A 560 1.87 1.06 3.49
N VAL A 561 0.81 1.62 2.94
CA VAL A 561 0.79 2.98 2.39
C VAL A 561 0.41 3.98 3.48
N PHE A 562 1.23 5.01 3.63
CA PHE A 562 1.00 6.11 4.56
C PHE A 562 0.88 7.44 3.86
N VAL A 563 0.13 8.34 4.48
CA VAL A 563 0.04 9.74 4.09
C VAL A 563 0.29 10.63 5.30
N GLY A 564 1.15 11.62 5.12
CA GLY A 564 1.32 12.76 6.02
C GLY A 564 0.85 14.04 5.35
N SER A 565 0.41 15.03 6.12
CA SER A 565 -0.03 16.32 5.59
C SER A 565 0.58 17.50 6.35
N SER A 566 0.75 18.63 5.67
CA SER A 566 1.29 19.84 6.26
C SER A 566 0.59 21.09 5.71
N PRO A 567 0.21 22.05 6.56
CA PRO A 567 -0.37 23.31 6.10
C PRO A 567 0.68 24.31 5.56
N ASP A 568 1.96 24.07 5.84
CA ASP A 568 3.02 25.06 5.60
C ASP A 568 4.35 24.45 5.09
N GLY A 569 4.43 23.12 4.95
CA GLY A 569 5.63 22.38 4.62
C GLY A 569 6.62 22.21 5.80
N LEU A 570 6.33 22.77 6.96
CA LEU A 570 7.22 22.74 8.14
C LEU A 570 6.65 21.90 9.29
N THR A 571 5.34 22.00 9.50
CA THR A 571 4.62 21.27 10.54
C THR A 571 3.84 20.12 9.91
N TRP A 572 4.11 18.89 10.31
CA TRP A 572 3.52 17.68 9.72
C TRP A 572 2.60 16.96 10.69
N SER A 573 1.49 16.45 10.14
CA SER A 573 0.60 15.54 10.87
C SER A 573 1.31 14.24 11.22
N ASN A 574 0.73 13.48 12.14
CA ASN A 574 1.08 12.06 12.24
C ASN A 574 0.72 11.37 10.92
N PRO A 575 1.51 10.37 10.51
CA PRO A 575 1.16 9.55 9.35
C PRO A 575 -0.15 8.80 9.57
N GLU A 576 -1.02 8.82 8.55
CA GLU A 576 -2.25 8.02 8.52
C GLU A 576 -2.09 6.88 7.52
N ARG A 577 -2.53 5.68 7.91
CA ARG A 577 -2.55 4.51 7.01
C ARG A 577 -3.66 4.65 5.99
N VAL A 578 -3.36 4.36 4.72
CA VAL A 578 -4.31 4.48 3.61
C VAL A 578 -4.98 3.17 3.26
N ASN A 579 -4.20 2.09 3.18
CA ASN A 579 -4.68 0.74 2.86
C ASN A 579 -5.37 0.11 4.08
N GLU A 580 -6.36 -0.77 3.82
CA GLU A 580 -7.24 -1.34 4.86
C GLU A 580 -7.06 -2.86 5.03
N GLU A 581 -6.29 -3.52 4.17
CA GLU A 581 -6.08 -4.96 4.22
C GLU A 581 -5.33 -5.39 5.50
N PRO A 582 -5.47 -6.67 5.88
CA PRO A 582 -4.73 -7.21 7.01
C PRO A 582 -3.22 -7.10 6.85
N PRO A 583 -2.47 -7.02 7.94
CA PRO A 583 -1.01 -7.08 7.93
C PRO A 583 -0.47 -8.30 7.19
N GLY A 584 0.74 -8.19 6.64
CA GLY A 584 1.47 -9.29 6.01
C GLY A 584 1.45 -9.29 4.48
N PHE A 585 0.89 -8.25 3.86
CA PHE A 585 0.91 -8.04 2.42
C PHE A 585 1.73 -6.80 2.05
N ASP A 586 2.35 -6.83 0.88
CA ASP A 586 3.09 -5.68 0.36
C ASP A 586 2.15 -4.69 -0.35
N ASN A 587 2.41 -3.40 -0.10
CA ASN A 587 1.80 -2.27 -0.77
C ASN A 587 2.93 -1.37 -1.30
N TRP A 588 2.98 -1.14 -2.60
CA TRP A 588 4.17 -0.64 -3.26
C TRP A 588 3.90 0.54 -4.20
N LEU A 589 4.86 1.46 -4.31
CA LEU A 589 4.85 2.61 -5.21
C LEU A 589 3.56 3.46 -5.12
N PRO A 590 3.21 4.01 -3.95
CA PRO A 590 2.03 4.85 -3.82
C PRO A 590 2.21 6.20 -4.51
N GLU A 591 1.14 6.69 -5.13
CA GLU A 591 1.07 8.02 -5.74
C GLU A 591 -0.17 8.78 -5.24
N LEU A 592 -0.14 10.12 -5.29
CA LEU A 592 -1.19 11.01 -4.82
C LEU A 592 -1.70 11.95 -5.92
N ALA A 593 -3.00 12.22 -5.88
CA ALA A 593 -3.60 13.33 -6.62
C ALA A 593 -4.65 14.04 -5.75
N VAL A 594 -4.72 15.37 -5.85
CA VAL A 594 -5.79 16.16 -5.27
C VAL A 594 -6.69 16.65 -6.39
N ALA A 595 -7.96 16.29 -6.32
CA ALA A 595 -8.97 16.77 -7.26
C ALA A 595 -9.32 18.25 -7.00
N PRO A 596 -9.84 18.98 -7.99
CA PRO A 596 -10.20 20.40 -7.81
C PRO A 596 -11.27 20.68 -6.76
N ASP A 597 -12.05 19.68 -6.34
CA ASP A 597 -13.00 19.76 -5.23
C ASP A 597 -12.35 19.54 -3.85
N GLY A 598 -11.04 19.30 -3.79
CA GLY A 598 -10.28 19.01 -2.56
C GLY A 598 -10.30 17.54 -2.14
N GLY A 599 -10.92 16.65 -2.93
CA GLY A 599 -10.84 15.20 -2.73
C GLY A 599 -9.43 14.70 -2.96
N LEU A 600 -8.85 14.00 -1.99
CA LEU A 600 -7.51 13.43 -2.07
C LEU A 600 -7.61 11.95 -2.45
N TYR A 601 -6.81 11.52 -3.41
CA TYR A 601 -6.76 10.14 -3.90
C TYR A 601 -5.33 9.59 -3.81
N SER A 602 -5.22 8.31 -3.48
CA SER A 602 -3.95 7.56 -3.50
C SER A 602 -4.14 6.25 -4.25
N ALA A 603 -3.17 5.91 -5.12
CA ALA A 603 -3.12 4.64 -5.82
C ALA A 603 -1.80 3.93 -5.55
N TRP A 604 -1.80 2.58 -5.49
CA TRP A 604 -0.62 1.78 -5.21
C TRP A 604 -0.75 0.36 -5.78
N TYR A 605 0.37 -0.34 -5.97
CA TYR A 605 0.35 -1.78 -6.18
C TYR A 605 0.07 -2.49 -4.86
N ASP A 606 -0.90 -3.39 -4.88
CA ASP A 606 -1.37 -4.14 -3.73
C ASP A 606 -1.28 -5.65 -4.02
N PHE A 607 -0.66 -6.38 -3.12
CA PHE A 607 -0.35 -7.80 -3.29
C PHE A 607 -1.24 -8.74 -2.46
N HIS A 608 -2.26 -8.22 -1.75
CA HIS A 608 -3.07 -9.06 -0.86
C HIS A 608 -3.97 -10.06 -1.59
N ASP A 609 -4.30 -9.81 -2.86
CA ASP A 609 -5.05 -10.75 -3.71
C ASP A 609 -4.14 -11.81 -4.37
N ALA A 610 -2.83 -11.75 -4.13
CA ALA A 610 -1.89 -12.70 -4.70
C ALA A 610 -2.12 -14.12 -4.18
N ALA A 611 -1.90 -15.12 -5.04
CA ALA A 611 -1.93 -16.50 -4.61
C ALA A 611 -0.78 -16.77 -3.61
N PRO A 612 -1.03 -17.51 -2.52
CA PRO A 612 -0.03 -17.76 -1.46
C PRO A 612 1.26 -18.40 -1.96
N ALA A 613 1.14 -19.29 -2.95
CA ALA A 613 2.27 -20.03 -3.49
C ALA A 613 3.27 -19.17 -4.25
N THR A 614 2.88 -17.96 -4.67
CA THR A 614 3.73 -17.04 -5.44
C THR A 614 4.47 -16.04 -4.55
N ASN A 615 4.32 -16.16 -3.21
CA ASN A 615 4.80 -15.17 -2.23
C ASN A 615 4.49 -13.73 -2.66
N GLY A 616 3.30 -13.51 -3.21
CA GLY A 616 2.86 -12.22 -3.64
C GLY A 616 3.39 -11.74 -5.00
N GLY A 617 3.93 -12.59 -5.84
CA GLY A 617 4.36 -12.21 -7.20
C GLY A 617 3.22 -11.79 -8.15
N GLN A 618 2.05 -11.47 -7.60
CA GLN A 618 0.88 -10.96 -8.32
C GLN A 618 0.32 -9.75 -7.60
N SER A 619 -0.12 -8.74 -8.34
CA SER A 619 -0.70 -7.54 -7.75
C SER A 619 -1.89 -7.00 -8.53
N HIS A 620 -2.77 -6.31 -7.82
CA HIS A 620 -3.67 -5.30 -8.37
C HIS A 620 -3.09 -3.90 -8.17
N VAL A 621 -3.65 -2.89 -8.84
CA VAL A 621 -3.53 -1.49 -8.45
C VAL A 621 -4.81 -1.11 -7.72
N TYR A 622 -4.68 -0.63 -6.49
CA TYR A 622 -5.77 -0.18 -5.65
C TYR A 622 -5.86 1.34 -5.63
N LEU A 623 -7.02 1.85 -5.31
CA LEU A 623 -7.30 3.27 -5.17
C LEU A 623 -8.02 3.51 -3.84
N ALA A 624 -7.59 4.53 -3.11
CA ALA A 624 -8.29 5.04 -1.93
C ALA A 624 -8.57 6.53 -2.06
N ARG A 625 -9.51 7.01 -1.24
CA ARG A 625 -9.94 8.41 -1.19
C ARG A 625 -10.01 8.92 0.23
N SER A 626 -9.64 10.18 0.42
CA SER A 626 -9.95 10.99 1.60
C SER A 626 -10.76 12.23 1.20
N GLY A 627 -11.79 12.56 1.96
CA GLY A 627 -12.59 13.77 1.77
C GLY A 627 -12.34 14.84 2.83
N ASP A 628 -11.52 14.55 3.83
CA ASP A 628 -11.28 15.36 5.02
C ASP A 628 -9.82 15.86 5.13
N GLY A 629 -9.11 15.88 3.99
CA GLY A 629 -7.74 16.37 3.93
C GLY A 629 -6.71 15.37 4.47
N GLY A 630 -6.93 14.08 4.28
CA GLY A 630 -6.02 13.01 4.64
C GLY A 630 -6.15 12.51 6.09
N ALA A 631 -7.16 12.98 6.84
CA ALA A 631 -7.37 12.55 8.22
C ALA A 631 -7.98 11.15 8.31
N THR A 632 -8.86 10.81 7.36
CA THR A 632 -9.40 9.46 7.21
C THR A 632 -9.36 9.03 5.75
N TRP A 633 -9.22 7.73 5.52
CA TRP A 633 -9.14 7.14 4.21
C TRP A 633 -10.16 6.03 4.03
N THR A 634 -10.62 5.87 2.81
CA THR A 634 -11.49 4.79 2.41
C THR A 634 -10.97 4.16 1.14
N THR A 635 -10.67 2.88 1.19
CA THR A 635 -10.27 2.09 0.02
C THR A 635 -11.48 1.94 -0.92
N LEU A 636 -11.32 2.37 -2.16
CA LEU A 636 -12.35 2.23 -3.20
C LEU A 636 -12.31 0.86 -3.88
N GLY A 637 -11.20 0.14 -3.74
CA GLY A 637 -10.96 -1.19 -4.31
C GLY A 637 -9.96 -1.18 -5.45
N ALA A 638 -9.81 -2.33 -6.12
CA ALA A 638 -8.94 -2.48 -7.27
C ALA A 638 -9.44 -1.64 -8.46
N VAL A 639 -8.55 -0.89 -9.08
CA VAL A 639 -8.79 -0.22 -10.37
C VAL A 639 -8.41 -1.11 -11.55
N THR A 640 -7.58 -2.13 -11.31
CA THR A 640 -7.24 -3.16 -12.29
C THR A 640 -8.35 -4.21 -12.35
N ASP A 641 -8.75 -4.60 -13.55
CA ASP A 641 -9.77 -5.62 -13.81
C ASP A 641 -9.17 -7.05 -13.89
N THR A 642 -7.86 -7.17 -13.81
CA THR A 642 -7.12 -8.43 -13.87
C THR A 642 -5.84 -8.31 -13.05
N LEU A 643 -5.46 -9.39 -12.34
CA LEU A 643 -4.18 -9.49 -11.63
C LEU A 643 -2.99 -9.47 -12.62
N SER A 644 -1.99 -8.65 -12.31
CA SER A 644 -0.69 -8.68 -12.95
C SER A 644 0.17 -9.77 -12.31
N THR A 645 0.85 -10.58 -13.12
CA THR A 645 1.80 -11.60 -12.65
C THR A 645 3.22 -11.16 -12.99
N TRP A 646 4.05 -10.90 -12.00
CA TRP A 646 5.40 -10.37 -12.15
C TRP A 646 6.49 -11.44 -12.22
N THR A 647 6.25 -12.62 -11.63
CA THR A 647 7.21 -13.71 -11.57
C THR A 647 7.50 -14.27 -12.96
N GLY A 648 8.77 -14.28 -13.34
CA GLY A 648 9.23 -14.86 -14.61
C GLY A 648 8.90 -14.02 -15.86
N VAL A 649 8.42 -12.80 -15.71
CA VAL A 649 8.12 -11.90 -16.82
C VAL A 649 9.42 -11.35 -17.40
N PRO A 650 9.69 -11.50 -18.70
CA PRO A 650 10.87 -10.93 -19.32
C PRO A 650 10.78 -9.40 -19.33
N SER A 651 11.86 -8.75 -18.92
CA SER A 651 12.00 -7.30 -18.96
C SER A 651 13.46 -6.91 -19.08
N ASN A 652 13.76 -6.00 -19.99
CA ASN A 652 15.08 -5.37 -20.12
C ASN A 652 15.16 -4.04 -19.35
N ILE A 653 14.10 -3.67 -18.64
CA ILE A 653 14.06 -2.54 -17.72
C ILE A 653 14.13 -3.08 -16.29
N GLU A 654 14.94 -2.46 -15.47
CA GLU A 654 15.05 -2.67 -14.02
C GLU A 654 14.77 -1.36 -13.28
N PRO A 655 13.74 -1.32 -12.42
CA PRO A 655 12.83 -2.42 -12.09
C PRO A 655 11.72 -2.63 -13.13
N ASN A 656 11.25 -3.89 -13.28
CA ASN A 656 10.19 -4.24 -14.22
C ASN A 656 8.84 -3.53 -13.94
N GLN A 657 8.60 -3.14 -12.71
CA GLN A 657 7.42 -2.37 -12.28
C GLN A 657 7.63 -0.86 -12.42
N GLY A 658 8.87 -0.40 -12.64
CA GLY A 658 9.28 0.98 -12.52
C GLY A 658 9.52 1.41 -11.07
N ASP A 659 10.02 2.62 -10.87
CA ASP A 659 10.24 3.25 -9.57
C ASP A 659 9.03 4.10 -9.12
N TYR A 660 8.04 4.29 -9.98
CA TYR A 660 6.81 5.04 -9.71
C TYR A 660 5.69 4.67 -10.68
N ILE A 661 4.46 4.91 -10.26
CA ILE A 661 3.25 4.97 -11.07
C ILE A 661 2.76 6.40 -11.13
N SER A 662 1.70 6.69 -11.88
CA SER A 662 1.14 8.03 -11.90
C SER A 662 -0.36 8.07 -11.65
N LEU A 663 -0.80 9.19 -11.08
CA LEU A 663 -2.19 9.46 -10.76
C LEU A 663 -2.50 10.92 -11.08
N PHE A 664 -3.55 11.16 -11.84
CA PHE A 664 -4.03 12.51 -12.15
C PHE A 664 -5.53 12.62 -11.87
N ALA A 665 -5.98 13.79 -11.43
CA ALA A 665 -7.39 14.06 -11.16
C ALA A 665 -7.83 15.41 -11.75
N ASN A 666 -9.03 15.44 -12.35
CA ASN A 666 -9.70 16.69 -12.73
C ASN A 666 -11.08 16.80 -12.08
N ASN A 667 -11.95 17.67 -12.58
CA ASN A 667 -13.31 17.86 -12.03
C ASN A 667 -14.27 16.69 -12.26
N ALA A 668 -13.90 15.70 -13.08
CA ALA A 668 -14.80 14.63 -13.49
C ALA A 668 -14.26 13.23 -13.18
N PHE A 669 -12.95 13.05 -13.28
CA PHE A 669 -12.32 11.74 -13.22
C PHE A 669 -10.98 11.76 -12.50
N VAL A 670 -10.61 10.58 -12.03
CA VAL A 670 -9.27 10.22 -11.56
C VAL A 670 -8.71 9.18 -12.53
N TRP A 671 -7.48 9.36 -12.99
CA TRP A 671 -6.78 8.46 -13.92
C TRP A 671 -5.52 7.91 -13.26
N PRO A 672 -5.57 6.71 -12.70
CA PRO A 672 -4.37 5.93 -12.43
C PRO A 672 -3.78 5.42 -13.74
N CYS A 673 -2.44 5.46 -13.84
CA CYS A 673 -1.68 4.91 -14.95
C CYS A 673 -0.50 4.12 -14.39
N TRP A 674 -0.35 2.87 -14.84
CA TRP A 674 0.58 1.92 -14.23
C TRP A 674 1.17 0.96 -15.25
N THR A 675 2.23 0.28 -14.86
CA THR A 675 2.80 -0.87 -15.57
C THR A 675 2.03 -2.14 -15.19
N ASP A 676 1.75 -3.02 -16.17
CA ASP A 676 0.93 -4.21 -15.99
C ASP A 676 1.47 -5.37 -16.84
N THR A 677 1.51 -6.56 -16.28
CA THR A 677 2.07 -7.73 -16.94
C THR A 677 1.04 -8.78 -17.36
N ARG A 678 -0.25 -8.45 -17.36
CA ARG A 678 -1.34 -9.37 -17.73
C ARG A 678 -1.22 -9.97 -19.14
N ARG A 679 -0.41 -9.37 -20.00
CA ARG A 679 -0.15 -9.84 -21.36
C ARG A 679 1.18 -10.62 -21.49
N GLY A 680 1.84 -10.89 -20.37
CA GLY A 680 3.10 -11.62 -20.30
C GLY A 680 4.36 -10.77 -20.42
N ASN A 681 4.21 -9.43 -20.52
CA ASN A 681 5.30 -8.45 -20.55
C ASN A 681 4.85 -7.20 -19.78
N PRO A 682 5.75 -6.37 -19.26
CA PRO A 682 5.40 -5.07 -18.74
C PRO A 682 4.86 -4.16 -19.85
N ASP A 683 3.58 -3.79 -19.76
CA ASP A 683 2.85 -2.89 -20.66
C ASP A 683 2.23 -1.75 -19.85
N VAL A 684 1.91 -0.62 -20.50
CA VAL A 684 1.28 0.53 -19.86
C VAL A 684 -0.24 0.46 -19.97
N PHE A 685 -0.90 0.55 -18.83
CA PHE A 685 -2.36 0.62 -18.73
C PHE A 685 -2.82 1.87 -17.99
N ALA A 686 -4.01 2.34 -18.31
CA ALA A 686 -4.72 3.34 -17.54
C ALA A 686 -6.14 2.92 -17.22
N GLY A 687 -6.63 3.39 -16.07
CA GLY A 687 -8.01 3.34 -15.65
C GLY A 687 -8.65 4.73 -15.68
N ARG A 688 -9.98 4.79 -15.75
CA ARG A 688 -10.77 6.01 -15.65
C ARG A 688 -11.80 5.82 -14.55
N VAL A 689 -11.60 6.46 -13.43
CA VAL A 689 -12.48 6.38 -12.27
C VAL A 689 -13.26 7.70 -12.15
N PRO A 690 -14.60 7.68 -12.13
CA PRO A 690 -15.37 8.89 -11.90
C PRO A 690 -15.01 9.53 -10.57
N LEU A 691 -14.88 10.87 -10.56
CA LEU A 691 -14.66 11.60 -9.33
C LEU A 691 -15.84 11.38 -8.38
N ILE A 692 -15.53 11.01 -7.13
CA ILE A 692 -16.53 10.95 -6.07
C ILE A 692 -16.63 12.35 -5.46
N PRO A 693 -17.76 13.08 -5.65
CA PRO A 693 -17.89 14.43 -5.12
C PRO A 693 -17.65 14.47 -3.61
N ASN A 694 -16.98 15.52 -3.14
CA ASN A 694 -16.66 15.73 -1.73
C ASN A 694 -17.89 16.10 -0.86
N GLY A 695 -19.10 15.76 -1.31
CA GLY A 695 -20.36 16.18 -0.69
C GLY A 695 -21.08 15.14 0.15
N ALA A 696 -20.75 13.86 0.07
CA ALA A 696 -21.37 12.86 0.92
C ALA A 696 -20.50 11.60 0.98
N GLN A 697 -19.88 11.39 2.11
CA GLN A 697 -19.26 10.10 2.42
C GLN A 697 -20.33 9.17 3.01
N VAL A 698 -20.45 7.97 2.47
CA VAL A 698 -21.31 6.92 3.03
C VAL A 698 -20.44 5.90 3.73
N SER A 699 -20.53 5.82 5.04
CA SER A 699 -19.79 4.90 5.88
C SER A 699 -20.69 3.79 6.41
N PHE A 700 -20.15 2.61 6.56
CA PHE A 700 -20.74 1.55 7.35
C PHE A 700 -20.52 1.85 8.85
N GLU A 701 -21.57 1.69 9.66
CA GLU A 701 -21.50 1.95 11.10
C GLU A 701 -21.55 0.67 11.93
N THR A 702 -22.63 -0.07 11.81
CA THR A 702 -22.80 -1.30 12.59
C THR A 702 -23.58 -2.39 11.84
N VAL A 703 -23.34 -3.63 12.25
CA VAL A 703 -24.16 -4.78 11.86
C VAL A 703 -24.64 -5.54 13.08
N ARG A 704 -25.94 -5.86 13.09
CA ARG A 704 -26.56 -6.70 14.12
C ARG A 704 -27.09 -7.98 13.47
N LEU A 705 -26.72 -9.11 14.03
CA LEU A 705 -27.01 -10.44 13.49
C LEU A 705 -27.99 -11.19 14.38
N SER A 706 -28.92 -11.90 13.76
CA SER A 706 -29.62 -13.03 14.34
C SER A 706 -29.64 -14.18 13.31
N ASN A 707 -30.10 -15.35 13.70
CA ASN A 707 -30.20 -16.46 12.77
C ASN A 707 -31.27 -16.30 11.64
N LYS A 708 -32.03 -15.22 11.67
CA LYS A 708 -33.12 -14.94 10.73
C LYS A 708 -33.06 -13.55 10.09
N GLN A 709 -32.17 -12.71 10.55
CA GLN A 709 -32.07 -11.36 9.99
C GLN A 709 -30.69 -10.74 10.19
N VAL A 710 -30.34 -9.86 9.26
CA VAL A 710 -29.18 -8.98 9.30
C VAL A 710 -29.68 -7.55 9.30
N SER A 711 -29.38 -6.78 10.32
CA SER A 711 -29.65 -5.33 10.35
C SER A 711 -28.33 -4.57 10.22
N ILE A 712 -28.27 -3.64 9.28
CA ILE A 712 -27.09 -2.87 8.93
C ILE A 712 -27.41 -1.39 9.04
N ASP A 713 -26.52 -0.63 9.68
CA ASP A 713 -26.61 0.82 9.76
C ASP A 713 -25.49 1.43 8.93
N TRP A 714 -25.82 2.43 8.12
CA TRP A 714 -24.88 3.30 7.42
C TRP A 714 -25.12 4.76 7.81
N SER A 715 -24.08 5.58 7.70
CA SER A 715 -24.16 7.03 7.87
C SER A 715 -23.60 7.78 6.67
N THR A 716 -23.99 9.05 6.50
CA THR A 716 -23.40 9.98 5.55
C THR A 716 -22.74 11.13 6.26
N GLN A 717 -21.58 11.58 5.73
CA GLN A 717 -20.90 12.79 6.18
C GLN A 717 -20.64 13.72 4.96
N PRO A 718 -21.12 14.97 4.95
CA PRO A 718 -22.09 15.54 5.90
C PRO A 718 -23.45 14.84 5.84
N ALA A 719 -24.27 14.99 6.86
CA ALA A 719 -25.61 14.44 6.90
C ALA A 719 -26.44 14.89 5.66
N ASP A 720 -26.94 13.95 4.87
CA ASP A 720 -27.70 14.21 3.66
C ASP A 720 -28.75 13.11 3.42
N THR A 721 -29.88 13.50 2.81
CA THR A 721 -30.97 12.60 2.45
C THR A 721 -30.71 11.92 1.09
N LEU A 722 -29.66 11.09 1.04
CA LEU A 722 -29.27 10.41 -0.20
C LEU A 722 -30.19 9.23 -0.51
N THR A 723 -30.56 9.08 -1.78
CA THR A 723 -31.21 7.87 -2.30
C THR A 723 -30.16 6.96 -2.95
N MET A 724 -30.12 5.70 -2.51
CA MET A 724 -29.14 4.71 -2.92
C MET A 724 -29.80 3.43 -3.39
N ARG A 725 -29.10 2.60 -4.14
CA ARG A 725 -29.50 1.24 -4.50
C ARG A 725 -28.82 0.25 -3.57
N LEU A 726 -29.57 -0.65 -2.96
CA LEU A 726 -29.03 -1.72 -2.13
C LEU A 726 -28.77 -2.96 -2.97
N TYR A 727 -27.61 -3.55 -2.80
CA TYR A 727 -27.19 -4.81 -3.42
C TYR A 727 -26.78 -5.82 -2.36
N ARG A 728 -27.03 -7.10 -2.66
CA ARG A 728 -26.58 -8.21 -1.81
C ARG A 728 -25.95 -9.32 -2.66
N SER A 729 -24.84 -9.82 -2.22
CA SER A 729 -24.22 -11.08 -2.66
C SER A 729 -24.46 -12.16 -1.60
N THR A 730 -24.56 -13.42 -1.99
CA THR A 730 -24.64 -14.58 -1.11
C THR A 730 -23.49 -15.52 -1.44
N ASP A 731 -22.73 -15.96 -0.43
CA ASP A 731 -21.60 -16.89 -0.54
C ASP A 731 -20.56 -16.46 -1.61
N ASN A 732 -20.27 -15.17 -1.67
CA ASN A 732 -19.39 -14.54 -2.67
C ASN A 732 -19.86 -14.69 -4.13
N GLY A 733 -21.13 -14.98 -4.36
CA GLY A 733 -21.73 -14.94 -5.68
C GLY A 733 -21.88 -13.51 -6.21
N ALA A 734 -22.43 -13.37 -7.40
CA ALA A 734 -22.70 -12.07 -8.01
C ALA A 734 -23.63 -11.20 -7.13
N PHE A 735 -23.37 -9.90 -7.12
CA PHE A 735 -24.26 -8.94 -6.46
C PHE A 735 -25.60 -8.81 -7.19
N ALA A 736 -26.68 -9.01 -6.47
CA ALA A 736 -28.04 -8.82 -6.96
C ALA A 736 -28.63 -7.54 -6.37
N TYR A 737 -29.23 -6.71 -7.22
CA TYR A 737 -30.04 -5.58 -6.77
C TYR A 737 -31.17 -6.06 -5.86
N ARG A 738 -31.42 -5.31 -4.77
CA ARG A 738 -32.46 -5.65 -3.79
C ARG A 738 -33.53 -4.57 -3.70
N ASP A 739 -33.15 -3.32 -3.45
CA ASP A 739 -34.10 -2.25 -3.18
C ASP A 739 -33.49 -0.86 -3.41
N VAL A 740 -34.34 0.16 -3.40
CA VAL A 740 -33.95 1.56 -3.25
C VAL A 740 -34.12 1.95 -1.79
N VAL A 741 -33.05 2.46 -1.20
CA VAL A 741 -33.00 2.88 0.21
C VAL A 741 -32.62 4.36 0.30
N GLN A 742 -33.06 5.03 1.37
CA GLN A 742 -32.83 6.45 1.54
C GLN A 742 -32.33 6.76 2.95
N PHE A 743 -31.31 7.60 3.03
CA PHE A 743 -30.83 8.15 4.27
C PHE A 743 -31.83 9.17 4.82
N ASP A 744 -31.98 9.23 6.13
CA ASP A 744 -32.81 10.24 6.79
C ASP A 744 -32.13 11.63 6.84
N ALA A 745 -32.78 12.64 7.39
CA ALA A 745 -32.24 14.00 7.50
C ALA A 745 -31.02 14.11 8.45
N ALA A 746 -30.80 13.11 9.30
CA ALA A 746 -29.60 13.00 10.13
C ALA A 746 -28.44 12.30 9.40
N GLY A 747 -28.66 11.87 8.14
CA GLY A 747 -27.68 11.12 7.38
C GLY A 747 -27.54 9.68 7.85
N LEU A 748 -28.58 9.07 8.42
CA LEU A 748 -28.59 7.70 8.90
C LEU A 748 -29.50 6.82 8.01
N LEU A 749 -29.07 5.60 7.75
CA LEU A 749 -29.81 4.57 7.05
C LEU A 749 -29.73 3.26 7.81
N THR A 750 -30.85 2.70 8.22
CA THR A 750 -30.93 1.33 8.75
C THR A 750 -31.68 0.45 7.76
N HIS A 751 -31.07 -0.66 7.38
CA HIS A 751 -31.71 -1.71 6.60
C HIS A 751 -31.71 -3.04 7.34
N THR A 752 -32.85 -3.74 7.31
CA THR A 752 -32.98 -5.08 7.91
C THR A 752 -33.39 -6.10 6.86
N ASP A 753 -32.47 -7.03 6.56
CA ASP A 753 -32.74 -8.17 5.68
C ASP A 753 -33.24 -9.35 6.50
N THR A 754 -34.49 -9.72 6.30
CA THR A 754 -35.16 -10.87 6.94
C THR A 754 -35.17 -12.11 6.04
N THR A 755 -34.53 -12.05 4.87
CA THR A 755 -34.49 -13.14 3.88
C THR A 755 -33.22 -13.99 3.96
N VAL A 756 -32.43 -13.76 5.00
CA VAL A 756 -31.19 -14.52 5.23
C VAL A 756 -31.47 -15.91 5.80
N THR A 757 -30.60 -16.85 5.46
CA THR A 757 -30.64 -18.23 5.97
C THR A 757 -29.37 -18.54 6.73
N PRO A 758 -29.45 -19.28 7.86
CA PRO A 758 -28.27 -19.69 8.61
C PRO A 758 -27.33 -20.59 7.78
N GLY A 759 -26.03 -20.43 8.00
CA GLY A 759 -24.98 -21.17 7.30
C GLY A 759 -24.46 -20.49 6.04
N HIS A 760 -24.96 -19.29 5.71
CA HIS A 760 -24.55 -18.55 4.52
C HIS A 760 -23.86 -17.23 4.87
N GLY A 761 -22.93 -16.83 4.01
CA GLY A 761 -22.30 -15.51 4.02
C GLY A 761 -23.08 -14.53 3.13
N TYR A 762 -23.25 -13.31 3.62
CA TYR A 762 -23.94 -12.25 2.88
C TYR A 762 -23.04 -11.02 2.84
N THR A 763 -22.95 -10.41 1.65
CA THR A 763 -22.27 -9.14 1.46
C THR A 763 -23.25 -8.11 0.93
N TYR A 764 -23.32 -6.96 1.59
CA TYR A 764 -24.22 -5.85 1.23
C TYR A 764 -23.37 -4.65 0.80
N ARG A 765 -23.89 -3.87 -0.13
CA ARG A 765 -23.32 -2.60 -0.54
C ARG A 765 -24.40 -1.66 -1.09
N LEU A 766 -24.13 -0.36 -1.03
CA LEU A 766 -24.99 0.67 -1.59
C LEU A 766 -24.40 1.17 -2.90
N GLY A 767 -25.22 1.39 -3.93
CA GLY A 767 -24.85 1.90 -5.24
C GLY A 767 -25.50 3.25 -5.54
N ARG A 768 -24.77 4.17 -6.18
CA ARG A 768 -25.28 5.45 -6.69
C ARG A 768 -24.70 5.74 -8.06
N PHE A 769 -25.52 6.22 -8.98
CA PHE A 769 -25.03 6.68 -10.27
C PHE A 769 -24.41 8.09 -10.16
N VAL A 770 -23.17 8.21 -10.57
CA VAL A 770 -22.43 9.47 -10.70
C VAL A 770 -21.94 9.54 -12.14
N SER A 771 -22.31 10.57 -12.86
CA SER A 771 -21.93 10.77 -14.27
C SER A 771 -22.16 9.54 -15.17
N GLY A 772 -23.26 8.78 -14.91
CA GLY A 772 -23.64 7.60 -15.70
C GLY A 772 -22.94 6.29 -15.31
N VAL A 773 -22.02 6.32 -14.34
CA VAL A 773 -21.35 5.13 -13.77
C VAL A 773 -21.90 4.86 -12.37
N GLU A 774 -22.17 3.61 -12.04
CA GLU A 774 -22.62 3.23 -10.70
C GLU A 774 -21.41 3.03 -9.78
N ILE A 775 -21.33 3.84 -8.72
CA ILE A 775 -20.30 3.76 -7.68
C ILE A 775 -20.91 3.09 -6.46
N PHE A 776 -20.15 2.19 -5.84
CA PHE A 776 -20.61 1.43 -4.68
C PHE A 776 -19.93 1.92 -3.39
N TYR A 777 -20.69 1.88 -2.29
CA TYR A 777 -20.33 2.44 -1.00
C TYR A 777 -20.68 1.51 0.15
N GLY A 778 -20.03 1.66 1.29
CA GLY A 778 -20.40 1.07 2.57
C GLY A 778 -20.56 -0.45 2.52
N GLN A 779 -19.65 -1.17 1.83
CA GLN A 779 -19.72 -2.62 1.72
C GLN A 779 -19.46 -3.29 3.07
N VAL A 780 -20.31 -4.26 3.42
CA VAL A 780 -20.19 -5.06 4.65
C VAL A 780 -20.46 -6.53 4.37
N SER A 781 -19.62 -7.40 4.91
CA SER A 781 -19.81 -8.86 4.81
C SER A 781 -20.11 -9.44 6.17
N VAL A 782 -21.11 -10.33 6.21
CA VAL A 782 -21.58 -10.98 7.43
C VAL A 782 -21.81 -12.47 7.19
N PHE A 783 -21.50 -13.29 8.16
CA PHE A 783 -21.85 -14.70 8.14
C PHE A 783 -22.97 -14.99 9.13
N VAL A 784 -24.12 -15.46 8.66
CA VAL A 784 -25.24 -15.85 9.51
C VAL A 784 -25.01 -17.26 10.02
N SER A 785 -24.54 -17.38 11.24
CA SER A 785 -24.18 -18.67 11.84
C SER A 785 -25.38 -19.62 11.91
N SER A 786 -25.14 -20.87 11.58
CA SER A 786 -26.10 -21.96 11.80
C SER A 786 -26.11 -22.45 13.27
N SER A 787 -25.16 -22.01 14.08
CA SER A 787 -25.09 -22.36 15.51
C SER A 787 -24.53 -21.19 16.32
N PHE A 788 -25.08 -20.99 17.52
CA PHE A 788 -24.60 -20.01 18.48
C PHE A 788 -24.33 -20.71 19.81
N PRO A 789 -23.26 -20.32 20.56
CA PRO A 789 -23.04 -20.81 21.90
C PRO A 789 -24.09 -20.25 22.86
N LEU A 790 -24.49 -21.01 23.84
CA LEU A 790 -25.29 -20.48 24.97
C LEU A 790 -24.35 -19.67 25.86
N SER A 791 -24.54 -18.36 25.92
CA SER A 791 -23.67 -17.45 26.71
C SER A 791 -24.42 -16.31 27.35
N ILE A 792 -23.85 -15.71 28.38
CA ILE A 792 -24.37 -14.54 29.11
C ILE A 792 -23.22 -13.60 29.50
N SER A 793 -23.35 -12.32 29.23
CA SER A 793 -22.37 -11.29 29.60
C SER A 793 -22.52 -10.86 31.06
N ARG A 794 -21.57 -10.05 31.53
CA ARG A 794 -21.78 -9.27 32.76
C ARG A 794 -22.92 -8.27 32.58
N PRO A 795 -23.62 -7.91 33.67
CA PRO A 795 -24.59 -6.81 33.66
C PRO A 795 -24.01 -5.47 33.25
N ASP A 796 -24.84 -4.63 32.64
CA ASP A 796 -24.50 -3.25 32.34
C ASP A 796 -25.61 -2.34 32.98
N PRO A 797 -25.27 -1.43 33.88
CA PRO A 797 -23.94 -1.13 34.45
C PRO A 797 -23.43 -2.23 35.41
N TYR A 798 -22.11 -2.31 35.58
CA TYR A 798 -21.48 -3.17 36.55
C TYR A 798 -20.49 -2.39 37.44
N PRO A 799 -20.64 -2.35 38.75
CA PRO A 799 -21.70 -2.99 39.58
C PRO A 799 -23.08 -2.42 39.28
N VAL A 800 -24.12 -3.23 39.58
CA VAL A 800 -25.52 -2.83 39.37
C VAL A 800 -25.98 -1.93 40.53
N THR A 801 -26.49 -0.75 40.21
CA THR A 801 -26.96 0.25 41.16
C THR A 801 -28.50 0.50 41.11
N THR A 802 -29.18 -0.16 40.17
CA THR A 802 -30.59 0.02 39.86
C THR A 802 -31.37 -1.29 39.94
N THR A 803 -32.70 -1.21 39.95
CA THR A 803 -33.60 -2.38 39.97
C THR A 803 -33.80 -3.02 38.56
N SER A 804 -33.13 -2.49 37.53
CA SER A 804 -33.08 -3.10 36.21
C SER A 804 -31.71 -2.87 35.56
N PHE A 805 -31.22 -3.84 34.84
CA PHE A 805 -29.93 -3.78 34.15
C PHE A 805 -29.98 -4.58 32.85
N LEU A 806 -29.08 -4.27 31.92
CA LEU A 806 -28.94 -4.94 30.66
C LEU A 806 -27.97 -6.12 30.79
N VAL A 807 -28.28 -7.21 30.09
CA VAL A 807 -27.35 -8.34 29.86
C VAL A 807 -27.40 -8.76 28.40
N ASN A 808 -26.25 -8.97 27.80
CA ASN A 808 -26.18 -9.57 26.49
C ASN A 808 -26.15 -11.10 26.67
N ILE A 809 -27.04 -11.77 25.96
CA ILE A 809 -27.13 -13.23 25.97
C ILE A 809 -27.01 -13.74 24.52
N SER A 810 -26.53 -14.97 24.39
CA SER A 810 -26.61 -15.71 23.12
C SER A 810 -27.37 -17.00 23.37
N LEU A 811 -28.39 -17.26 22.54
CA LEU A 811 -29.25 -18.44 22.63
C LEU A 811 -28.78 -19.49 21.59
N ALA A 812 -28.58 -20.72 22.06
CA ALA A 812 -28.08 -21.80 21.22
C ALA A 812 -29.14 -22.43 20.29
N THR A 813 -30.40 -22.28 20.63
CA THR A 813 -31.56 -22.85 19.92
C THR A 813 -32.72 -21.86 19.85
N ASN A 814 -33.76 -22.22 19.08
CA ASN A 814 -35.01 -21.46 19.05
C ASN A 814 -35.98 -21.81 20.20
N GLU A 815 -35.60 -22.70 21.10
CA GLU A 815 -36.41 -23.04 22.27
C GLU A 815 -36.43 -21.89 23.28
N PRO A 816 -37.51 -21.73 24.05
CA PRO A 816 -37.58 -20.76 25.13
C PRO A 816 -36.41 -20.91 26.11
N ALA A 817 -35.88 -19.77 26.56
CA ALA A 817 -34.86 -19.73 27.59
C ALA A 817 -35.39 -19.06 28.87
N GLU A 818 -34.69 -19.18 29.96
CA GLU A 818 -35.02 -18.57 31.25
C GLU A 818 -33.77 -17.93 31.89
N LEU A 819 -33.89 -16.68 32.32
CA LEU A 819 -32.91 -16.05 33.19
C LEU A 819 -33.37 -16.21 34.64
N VAL A 820 -32.48 -16.69 35.53
CA VAL A 820 -32.78 -16.89 36.94
C VAL A 820 -31.69 -16.26 37.79
N LEU A 821 -32.06 -15.39 38.70
CA LEU A 821 -31.13 -14.78 39.66
C LEU A 821 -31.07 -15.65 40.94
N TYR A 822 -29.86 -15.98 41.33
CA TYR A 822 -29.59 -16.77 42.55
C TYR A 822 -28.78 -15.99 43.57
N ASP A 823 -29.05 -16.20 44.83
CA ASP A 823 -28.16 -15.77 45.92
C ASP A 823 -26.93 -16.67 46.08
N ILE A 824 -26.01 -16.29 46.92
CA ILE A 824 -24.78 -17.09 47.19
C ILE A 824 -25.03 -18.49 47.79
N ALA A 825 -26.23 -18.72 48.37
CA ALA A 825 -26.67 -20.02 48.89
C ALA A 825 -27.36 -20.87 47.81
N GLY A 826 -27.47 -20.40 46.56
CA GLY A 826 -28.11 -21.09 45.47
C GLY A 826 -29.63 -21.00 45.42
N ARG A 827 -30.23 -20.17 46.23
CA ARG A 827 -31.70 -19.97 46.27
C ARG A 827 -32.07 -19.04 45.12
N ALA A 828 -33.05 -19.47 44.31
CA ALA A 828 -33.59 -18.64 43.23
C ALA A 828 -34.44 -17.48 43.79
N LEU A 829 -34.18 -16.27 43.36
CA LEU A 829 -34.82 -15.07 43.81
C LEU A 829 -35.78 -14.50 42.78
N GLU A 830 -35.33 -14.34 41.54
CA GLU A 830 -36.09 -13.78 40.42
C GLU A 830 -35.98 -14.65 39.18
N ARG A 831 -37.04 -14.67 38.35
CA ARG A 831 -37.09 -15.44 37.10
C ARG A 831 -37.70 -14.56 36.01
N GLN A 832 -37.09 -14.63 34.82
CA GLN A 832 -37.58 -13.97 33.63
C GLN A 832 -37.51 -14.92 32.44
N ALA A 833 -38.67 -15.19 31.80
CA ALA A 833 -38.72 -15.96 30.58
C ALA A 833 -38.16 -15.13 29.42
N VAL A 834 -37.42 -15.80 28.53
CA VAL A 834 -36.80 -15.23 27.33
C VAL A 834 -37.28 -16.06 26.14
N ASN A 835 -38.21 -15.46 25.36
CA ASN A 835 -38.79 -16.08 24.16
C ASN A 835 -38.24 -15.39 22.92
N LEU A 836 -36.92 -15.40 22.78
CA LEU A 836 -36.19 -14.88 21.62
C LEU A 836 -35.64 -16.05 20.80
N GLY A 837 -35.46 -15.81 19.53
CA GLY A 837 -34.87 -16.85 18.65
C GLY A 837 -33.39 -17.08 18.93
N MET A 838 -32.80 -18.14 18.33
CA MET A 838 -31.37 -18.43 18.39
C MET A 838 -30.53 -17.22 17.96
N GLY A 839 -29.43 -16.94 18.62
CA GLY A 839 -28.50 -15.84 18.34
C GLY A 839 -28.30 -14.88 19.52
N PRO A 840 -27.56 -13.79 19.28
CA PRO A 840 -27.28 -12.77 20.30
C PRO A 840 -28.47 -11.84 20.51
N HIS A 841 -28.74 -11.50 21.78
CA HIS A 841 -29.81 -10.61 22.21
C HIS A 841 -29.36 -9.77 23.42
N THR A 842 -29.89 -8.52 23.51
CA THR A 842 -29.78 -7.71 24.73
C THR A 842 -31.10 -7.77 25.47
N VAL A 843 -31.05 -8.17 26.74
CA VAL A 843 -32.22 -8.33 27.59
C VAL A 843 -32.14 -7.42 28.80
N THR A 844 -33.22 -6.71 29.09
CA THR A 844 -33.35 -5.99 30.35
C THR A 844 -33.84 -6.96 31.43
N PHE A 845 -33.03 -7.21 32.46
CA PHE A 845 -33.42 -8.01 33.59
C PHE A 845 -33.89 -7.10 34.73
N LYS A 846 -35.01 -7.43 35.34
CA LYS A 846 -35.62 -6.65 36.44
C LYS A 846 -35.53 -7.46 37.73
N VAL A 847 -35.26 -6.74 38.81
CA VAL A 847 -35.20 -7.31 40.16
C VAL A 847 -36.11 -6.55 41.12
N ASP A 848 -36.57 -7.24 42.19
CA ASP A 848 -37.36 -6.60 43.25
C ASP A 848 -36.53 -5.51 43.95
N SER A 849 -37.19 -4.43 44.30
CA SER A 849 -36.66 -3.27 45.07
C SER A 849 -36.14 -3.67 46.46
N GLY A 850 -36.56 -4.82 47.00
CA GLY A 850 -36.14 -5.36 48.30
C GLY A 850 -34.80 -6.10 48.28
N LEU A 851 -34.16 -6.31 47.08
CA LEU A 851 -32.90 -7.03 46.98
C LEU A 851 -31.75 -6.26 47.67
N GLY A 852 -31.07 -6.90 48.64
CA GLY A 852 -29.95 -6.31 49.38
C GLY A 852 -28.68 -6.14 48.51
N GLN A 853 -27.75 -5.24 48.92
CA GLN A 853 -26.42 -5.23 48.31
C GLN A 853 -25.65 -6.52 48.59
N GLY A 854 -24.90 -6.97 47.59
CA GLY A 854 -24.17 -8.23 47.67
C GLY A 854 -23.87 -8.86 46.33
N LEU A 855 -23.29 -10.06 46.37
CA LEU A 855 -22.96 -10.84 45.20
C LEU A 855 -24.07 -11.87 44.90
N TYR A 856 -24.51 -11.87 43.67
CA TYR A 856 -25.52 -12.76 43.11
C TYR A 856 -25.02 -13.42 41.85
N PHE A 857 -25.76 -14.44 41.33
CA PHE A 857 -25.45 -15.11 40.06
C PHE A 857 -26.69 -15.12 39.17
N LEU A 858 -26.57 -14.55 37.99
CA LEU A 858 -27.61 -14.62 36.96
C LEU A 858 -27.29 -15.79 36.03
N ARG A 859 -28.21 -16.72 35.94
CA ARG A 859 -28.05 -17.98 35.18
C ARG A 859 -29.02 -17.95 34.00
N LEU A 860 -28.51 -18.17 32.80
CA LEU A 860 -29.27 -18.39 31.59
C LEU A 860 -29.42 -19.90 31.36
N LYS A 861 -30.67 -20.38 31.21
CA LYS A 861 -30.99 -21.80 30.96
C LYS A 861 -31.73 -21.93 29.63
N GLN A 862 -31.33 -22.87 28.79
CA GLN A 862 -32.01 -23.21 27.54
C GLN A 862 -31.74 -24.65 27.16
N ALA A 863 -32.78 -25.43 26.77
CA ALA A 863 -32.65 -26.79 26.21
C ALA A 863 -31.75 -27.74 27.07
N GLY A 864 -31.92 -27.67 28.38
CA GLY A 864 -31.13 -28.51 29.31
C GLY A 864 -29.68 -28.06 29.55
N ARG A 865 -29.24 -26.96 28.87
CA ARG A 865 -27.93 -26.34 29.09
C ARG A 865 -28.09 -25.09 29.93
N ASP A 866 -27.03 -24.69 30.59
CA ASP A 866 -27.01 -23.41 31.33
C ASP A 866 -25.61 -22.78 31.35
N THR A 867 -25.60 -21.47 31.55
CA THR A 867 -24.39 -20.67 31.77
C THR A 867 -24.74 -19.55 32.76
N ALA A 868 -23.76 -18.97 33.44
CA ALA A 868 -24.04 -17.96 34.47
C ALA A 868 -22.99 -16.85 34.48
N THR A 869 -23.43 -15.68 34.94
CA THR A 869 -22.56 -14.52 35.21
C THR A 869 -22.74 -13.99 36.61
N ARG A 870 -21.75 -13.27 37.14
CA ARG A 870 -21.81 -12.64 38.45
C ARG A 870 -22.55 -11.30 38.31
N VAL A 871 -23.40 -11.02 39.32
CA VAL A 871 -24.09 -9.77 39.45
C VAL A 871 -23.74 -9.16 40.82
N HIS A 872 -23.14 -8.00 40.85
CA HIS A 872 -22.78 -7.32 42.08
C HIS A 872 -23.70 -6.12 42.25
N PHE A 873 -24.60 -6.19 43.23
CA PHE A 873 -25.47 -5.07 43.58
C PHE A 873 -24.79 -4.17 44.62
N VAL A 874 -24.76 -2.88 44.34
CA VAL A 874 -24.26 -1.82 45.21
C VAL A 874 -25.33 -0.72 45.27
N ARG A 875 -25.91 -0.47 46.43
CA ARG A 875 -26.92 0.58 46.69
C ARG A 875 -26.39 1.59 47.67
#